data_a0d686e80f270c2c169230cc2395393e
#
_entry.id   a0d686e80f270c2c169230cc2395393e
#
_cell.length_a   1.000
_cell.length_b   1.000
_cell.length_c   1.000
_cell.angle_alpha   90.00
_cell.angle_beta   90.00
_cell.angle_gamma   90.00
#
_symmetry.space_group_name_H-M   'P 1'
#
loop_
_entity.id
_entity.type
_entity.pdbx_description
1 polymer ?
#
loop_
_entity_poly.entity_id
_entity_poly.type
_entity_poly.pdbx_seq_one_letter_code
_entity_poly.pdbx_strand_id
1 'polypeptide(L)'
;MKRNNVTYTLRDNQKQALDACLKFLAEDKPEPSVVVAPTGYGKSILIGAVANACSSSVIVLQPSVELLKQNLEKYESYGNFASVYSASAGKKEIGHVTFATIGSVKDLGKDFRQKGVKILLVDECHASYPPEKDSMFRNFIDDLKPTHILGFTATPFRLKTYGDSFRNNWTQLNMLCSSSPKVFKSIIHVTQIQELVRDKFWAKLNYEEWDFDTSSLKLNSTGAEYTEQSVQKAIIEQGVNENVYRRCVKLIEEGRNALVFMDSVENAKILAERLGHQAACVEGSTRKAERERIIEDFKNNKIKVVTNQSVLTTGFDKPDLQTVIMARPTNSLALLYQIFGRGVRNPDYPNLKECLIIDFCNNVKRFGKIEELRVINKEDYGWGVFNNTHLLTGVPMGAEMTTEELDRVIALKKEDLKDFRITFGIHKGKKLSEVPEQYRVWLMKNIDGWSNLDKQTKDIIRTQCMALQGKDVEVANDPRSVLLFDLSNISFVLHKHRKLHLEGLEEYIKQWFPKLNTSNFRVVADSRKATYWRKEIYPEYKENRKTISDESFVKAFGNLKKELEGKEYFVTREGFEADDIISAYARDKRFDRVVCISADSDFNQLYFYSRFKQVSPLTGEMVLVNKAGALHTLATKVLKGDAKDNVKKCHNKSQILNKVNTKINEEFYQAVVTHVRDNMGVSSEELPLRSMLLEVLNRHCDVDEELFHINFTLINLLQSENKKQTFEIS
;
A
#
# COMPACT_ATOMS: atom_id res chain seq x y z
N MET A 1 -29.57 41.05 -1.92
CA MET A 1 -28.58 41.07 -0.81
C MET A 1 -27.32 41.74 -1.32
N LYS A 2 -26.93 42.89 -0.77
CA LYS A 2 -25.65 43.53 -1.06
C LYS A 2 -24.54 42.62 -0.53
N ARG A 3 -23.81 41.95 -1.40
CA ARG A 3 -22.57 41.25 -1.02
C ARG A 3 -21.53 42.32 -0.69
N ASN A 4 -21.06 42.37 0.56
CA ASN A 4 -19.85 43.10 0.89
C ASN A 4 -18.70 42.48 0.15
N ASN A 5 -18.19 43.11 -0.89
CA ASN A 5 -16.98 42.68 -1.62
C ASN A 5 -15.77 42.82 -0.67
N VAL A 6 -15.49 41.81 0.11
CA VAL A 6 -14.26 41.74 0.90
C VAL A 6 -13.20 41.21 -0.03
N THR A 7 -12.45 42.09 -0.66
CA THR A 7 -11.27 41.71 -1.43
C THR A 7 -10.15 41.35 -0.46
N TYR A 8 -9.71 40.07 -0.46
CA TYR A 8 -8.62 39.64 0.41
C TYR A 8 -7.28 40.14 -0.12
N THR A 9 -6.53 40.84 0.72
CA THR A 9 -5.15 41.24 0.44
C THR A 9 -4.25 40.04 0.75
N LEU A 10 -3.47 39.58 -0.25
CA LEU A 10 -2.51 38.47 -0.06
C LEU A 10 -1.38 38.92 0.86
N ARG A 11 -1.03 38.07 1.81
CA ARG A 11 0.18 38.19 2.63
C ARG A 11 1.42 37.98 1.76
N ASP A 12 2.59 38.38 2.22
CA ASP A 12 3.81 38.31 1.41
C ASP A 12 4.20 36.87 1.03
N ASN A 13 4.06 35.90 1.95
CA ASN A 13 4.26 34.49 1.64
C ASN A 13 3.20 33.94 0.65
N GLN A 14 1.97 34.46 0.67
CA GLN A 14 0.94 34.10 -0.31
C GLN A 14 1.22 34.71 -1.70
N LYS A 15 1.79 35.92 -1.76
CA LYS A 15 2.26 36.52 -3.01
C LYS A 15 3.39 35.69 -3.64
N GLN A 16 4.38 35.27 -2.81
CA GLN A 16 5.48 34.42 -3.28
C GLN A 16 4.95 33.08 -3.84
N ALA A 17 3.98 32.46 -3.16
CA ALA A 17 3.35 31.24 -3.64
C ALA A 17 2.57 31.47 -4.93
N LEU A 18 1.84 32.59 -5.04
CA LEU A 18 1.16 32.95 -6.28
C LEU A 18 2.14 33.15 -7.42
N ASP A 19 3.23 33.87 -7.22
CA ASP A 19 4.27 34.10 -8.21
C ASP A 19 4.89 32.77 -8.71
N ALA A 20 5.12 31.81 -7.80
CA ALA A 20 5.57 30.47 -8.19
C ALA A 20 4.52 29.74 -9.04
N CYS A 21 3.24 29.84 -8.69
CA CYS A 21 2.14 29.27 -9.48
C CYS A 21 2.04 29.91 -10.86
N LEU A 22 2.19 31.24 -10.96
CA LEU A 22 2.13 31.97 -12.24
C LEU A 22 3.31 31.59 -13.16
N LYS A 23 4.50 31.45 -12.61
CA LYS A 23 5.66 30.95 -13.34
C LYS A 23 5.39 29.54 -13.90
N PHE A 24 4.89 28.64 -13.06
CA PHE A 24 4.51 27.29 -13.46
C PHE A 24 3.44 27.30 -14.58
N LEU A 25 2.43 28.16 -14.49
CA LEU A 25 1.37 28.27 -15.51
C LEU A 25 1.87 28.87 -16.85
N ALA A 26 2.98 29.60 -16.83
CA ALA A 26 3.61 30.16 -18.02
C ALA A 26 4.54 29.18 -18.77
N GLU A 27 4.90 28.05 -18.16
CA GLU A 27 5.73 27.01 -18.79
C GLU A 27 4.93 26.24 -19.83
N ASP A 28 5.60 25.78 -20.90
CA ASP A 28 4.97 24.89 -21.87
C ASP A 28 5.04 23.43 -21.36
N LYS A 29 3.89 22.87 -20.99
CA LYS A 29 3.74 21.49 -20.49
C LYS A 29 4.64 21.15 -19.29
N PRO A 30 4.55 21.88 -18.19
CA PRO A 30 5.34 21.60 -17.00
C PRO A 30 4.97 20.24 -16.40
N GLU A 31 5.89 19.67 -15.66
CA GLU A 31 5.59 18.44 -14.92
C GLU A 31 4.60 18.69 -13.77
N PRO A 32 3.63 17.77 -13.53
CA PRO A 32 2.70 17.90 -12.40
C PRO A 32 3.40 18.25 -11.09
N SER A 33 2.99 19.33 -10.45
CA SER A 33 3.71 19.93 -9.32
C SER A 33 2.82 20.20 -8.12
N VAL A 34 3.44 20.40 -6.95
CA VAL A 34 2.77 20.65 -5.68
C VAL A 34 3.18 22.00 -5.09
N VAL A 35 2.19 22.67 -4.52
CA VAL A 35 2.37 23.80 -3.60
C VAL A 35 2.09 23.31 -2.17
N VAL A 36 3.07 23.43 -1.30
CA VAL A 36 2.95 23.07 0.11
C VAL A 36 2.53 24.31 0.92
N ALA A 37 1.32 24.27 1.43
CA ALA A 37 0.70 25.37 2.17
C ALA A 37 0.11 24.83 3.49
N PRO A 38 0.68 25.18 4.66
CA PRO A 38 0.23 24.67 5.95
C PRO A 38 -1.24 24.98 6.26
N THR A 39 -1.84 24.23 7.19
CA THR A 39 -3.16 24.59 7.75
C THR A 39 -3.09 26.00 8.32
N GLY A 40 -4.15 26.80 8.14
CA GLY A 40 -4.15 28.20 8.58
C GLY A 40 -3.45 29.21 7.68
N TYR A 41 -2.76 28.74 6.64
CA TYR A 41 -2.12 29.60 5.65
C TYR A 41 -3.09 30.44 4.82
N GLY A 42 -4.31 29.97 4.62
CA GLY A 42 -5.27 30.57 3.68
C GLY A 42 -5.16 29.98 2.27
N LYS A 43 -4.93 28.65 2.19
CA LYS A 43 -4.84 27.88 0.95
C LYS A 43 -5.99 28.16 -0.02
N SER A 44 -7.24 28.29 0.48
CA SER A 44 -8.41 28.61 -0.33
C SER A 44 -8.32 29.99 -1.01
N ILE A 45 -7.69 30.97 -0.36
CA ILE A 45 -7.46 32.31 -0.93
C ILE A 45 -6.43 32.19 -2.05
N LEU A 46 -5.34 31.43 -1.85
CA LEU A 46 -4.33 31.20 -2.88
C LEU A 46 -4.91 30.46 -4.09
N ILE A 47 -5.70 29.39 -3.89
CA ILE A 47 -6.37 28.66 -4.96
C ILE A 47 -7.30 29.60 -5.75
N GLY A 48 -8.06 30.46 -5.05
CA GLY A 48 -8.90 31.47 -5.69
C GLY A 48 -8.10 32.48 -6.51
N ALA A 49 -6.97 32.97 -6.01
CA ALA A 49 -6.08 33.88 -6.71
C ALA A 49 -5.45 33.23 -7.95
N VAL A 50 -4.98 31.98 -7.86
CA VAL A 50 -4.43 31.23 -8.98
C VAL A 50 -5.50 30.97 -10.06
N ALA A 51 -6.70 30.53 -9.67
CA ALA A 51 -7.80 30.31 -10.61
C ALA A 51 -8.24 31.60 -11.31
N ASN A 52 -8.22 32.74 -10.58
CA ASN A 52 -8.51 34.07 -11.14
C ASN A 52 -7.46 34.53 -12.15
N ALA A 53 -6.20 34.13 -11.99
CA ALA A 53 -5.11 34.50 -12.87
C ALA A 53 -5.00 33.62 -14.12
N CYS A 54 -5.75 32.52 -14.20
CA CYS A 54 -5.71 31.60 -15.34
C CYS A 54 -6.37 32.23 -16.57
N SER A 55 -5.63 32.33 -17.70
CA SER A 55 -6.15 32.74 -18.99
C SER A 55 -6.85 31.61 -19.75
N SER A 56 -6.49 30.36 -19.49
CA SER A 56 -7.12 29.17 -20.06
C SER A 56 -8.20 28.61 -19.11
N SER A 57 -9.14 27.84 -19.67
CA SER A 57 -10.17 27.21 -18.86
C SER A 57 -9.58 26.25 -17.84
N VAL A 58 -10.05 26.37 -16.60
CA VAL A 58 -9.53 25.65 -15.43
C VAL A 58 -10.63 24.91 -14.67
N ILE A 59 -10.30 23.72 -14.20
CA ILE A 59 -11.10 23.00 -13.21
C ILE A 59 -10.35 22.95 -11.89
N VAL A 60 -11.06 23.23 -10.78
CA VAL A 60 -10.56 23.13 -9.42
C VAL A 60 -11.26 21.96 -8.74
N LEU A 61 -10.54 20.88 -8.46
CA LEU A 61 -11.08 19.68 -7.82
C LEU A 61 -10.92 19.73 -6.31
N GLN A 62 -12.00 19.38 -5.60
CA GLN A 62 -12.03 19.26 -4.15
C GLN A 62 -12.54 17.86 -3.74
N PRO A 63 -12.08 17.33 -2.58
CA PRO A 63 -12.55 16.06 -2.07
C PRO A 63 -13.98 16.11 -1.50
N SER A 64 -14.44 17.29 -1.04
CA SER A 64 -15.77 17.45 -0.42
C SER A 64 -16.50 18.71 -0.90
N VAL A 65 -17.83 18.72 -0.69
CA VAL A 65 -18.68 19.87 -1.03
C VAL A 65 -18.44 21.06 -0.10
N GLU A 66 -18.02 20.82 1.14
CA GLU A 66 -17.69 21.85 2.12
C GLU A 66 -16.47 22.66 1.66
N LEU A 67 -15.39 21.95 1.25
CA LEU A 67 -14.19 22.58 0.71
C LEU A 67 -14.48 23.27 -0.62
N LEU A 68 -15.34 22.69 -1.47
CA LEU A 68 -15.78 23.34 -2.69
C LEU A 68 -16.44 24.70 -2.40
N LYS A 69 -17.40 24.73 -1.47
CA LYS A 69 -18.08 25.97 -1.09
C LYS A 69 -17.11 27.02 -0.54
N GLN A 70 -16.18 26.59 0.31
CA GLN A 70 -15.16 27.46 0.89
C GLN A 70 -14.24 28.06 -0.18
N ASN A 71 -13.74 27.25 -1.11
CA ASN A 71 -12.85 27.70 -2.18
C ASN A 71 -13.58 28.59 -3.18
N LEU A 72 -14.83 28.26 -3.52
CA LEU A 72 -15.69 29.05 -4.39
C LEU A 72 -15.95 30.44 -3.80
N GLU A 73 -16.31 30.53 -2.50
CA GLU A 73 -16.52 31.81 -1.80
C GLU A 73 -15.28 32.70 -1.89
N LYS A 74 -14.09 32.13 -1.71
CA LYS A 74 -12.83 32.89 -1.83
C LYS A 74 -12.55 33.34 -3.25
N TYR A 75 -12.84 32.51 -4.25
CA TYR A 75 -12.74 32.91 -5.66
C TYR A 75 -13.74 34.03 -6.01
N GLU A 76 -15.01 33.90 -5.60
CA GLU A 76 -16.05 34.89 -5.87
C GLU A 76 -15.73 36.23 -5.17
N SER A 77 -14.95 36.24 -4.08
CA SER A 77 -14.53 37.46 -3.42
C SER A 77 -13.63 38.36 -4.26
N TYR A 78 -13.03 37.83 -5.31
CA TYR A 78 -12.30 38.64 -6.32
C TYR A 78 -13.21 39.28 -7.35
N GLY A 79 -14.53 39.22 -7.20
CA GLY A 79 -15.52 39.83 -8.10
C GLY A 79 -15.88 38.97 -9.31
N ASN A 80 -15.43 37.70 -9.35
CA ASN A 80 -15.65 36.77 -10.46
C ASN A 80 -16.76 35.76 -10.14
N PHE A 81 -17.27 35.12 -11.21
CA PHE A 81 -18.23 34.04 -11.11
C PHE A 81 -17.58 32.75 -11.63
N ALA A 82 -17.86 31.64 -10.96
CA ALA A 82 -17.45 30.34 -11.41
C ALA A 82 -18.65 29.39 -11.57
N SER A 83 -18.52 28.47 -12.50
CA SER A 83 -19.43 27.32 -12.61
C SER A 83 -19.15 26.30 -11.52
N VAL A 84 -20.17 25.55 -11.15
CA VAL A 84 -20.07 24.48 -10.15
C VAL A 84 -20.52 23.17 -10.77
N TYR A 85 -19.71 22.13 -10.58
CA TYR A 85 -20.06 20.78 -10.98
C TYR A 85 -20.00 19.82 -9.76
N SER A 86 -21.12 19.72 -9.05
CA SER A 86 -21.22 18.85 -7.87
C SER A 86 -22.67 18.42 -7.64
N ALA A 87 -22.90 17.10 -7.61
CA ALA A 87 -24.21 16.52 -7.33
C ALA A 87 -24.70 16.93 -5.94
N SER A 88 -23.82 16.93 -4.94
CA SER A 88 -24.16 17.34 -3.56
C SER A 88 -24.44 18.84 -3.41
N ALA A 89 -23.97 19.66 -4.36
CA ALA A 89 -24.30 21.08 -4.43
C ALA A 89 -25.52 21.37 -5.33
N GLY A 90 -26.08 20.35 -6.00
CA GLY A 90 -27.23 20.50 -6.90
C GLY A 90 -26.95 21.26 -8.18
N LYS A 91 -25.69 21.41 -8.60
CA LYS A 91 -25.26 22.15 -9.78
C LYS A 91 -24.36 21.30 -10.67
N LYS A 92 -24.54 21.42 -12.01
CA LYS A 92 -23.81 20.65 -13.01
C LYS A 92 -23.50 21.52 -14.24
N GLU A 93 -22.64 22.51 -14.07
CA GLU A 93 -22.29 23.46 -15.11
C GLU A 93 -20.77 23.47 -15.34
N ILE A 94 -20.35 23.50 -16.62
CA ILE A 94 -18.94 23.65 -17.03
C ILE A 94 -18.75 25.03 -17.63
N GLY A 95 -17.88 25.83 -17.02
CA GLY A 95 -17.53 27.18 -17.48
C GLY A 95 -16.02 27.38 -17.61
N HIS A 96 -15.62 28.64 -17.77
CA HIS A 96 -14.20 29.01 -17.86
C HIS A 96 -13.43 28.62 -16.57
N VAL A 97 -14.00 28.92 -15.41
CA VAL A 97 -13.54 28.39 -14.11
C VAL A 97 -14.64 27.52 -13.54
N THR A 98 -14.33 26.25 -13.25
CA THR A 98 -15.29 25.30 -12.69
C THR A 98 -14.76 24.73 -11.40
N PHE A 99 -15.51 24.89 -10.32
CA PHE A 99 -15.26 24.19 -9.03
C PHE A 99 -16.05 22.89 -8.99
N ALA A 100 -15.38 21.76 -8.76
CA ALA A 100 -16.00 20.45 -8.85
C ALA A 100 -15.56 19.49 -7.75
N THR A 101 -16.46 18.55 -7.39
CA THR A 101 -16.11 17.40 -6.55
C THR A 101 -15.79 16.19 -7.43
N ILE A 102 -14.71 15.46 -7.15
CA ILE A 102 -14.26 14.36 -8.01
C ILE A 102 -15.33 13.29 -8.23
N GLY A 103 -16.09 12.94 -7.20
CA GLY A 103 -17.18 11.97 -7.32
C GLY A 103 -18.27 12.36 -8.34
N SER A 104 -18.41 13.66 -8.64
CA SER A 104 -19.39 14.17 -9.61
C SER A 104 -18.86 14.25 -11.05
N VAL A 105 -17.54 14.29 -11.23
CA VAL A 105 -16.91 14.51 -12.55
C VAL A 105 -16.05 13.35 -13.04
N LYS A 106 -15.92 12.29 -12.23
CA LYS A 106 -14.99 11.16 -12.48
C LYS A 106 -15.03 10.57 -13.89
N ASP A 107 -16.20 10.55 -14.53
CA ASP A 107 -16.43 9.97 -15.84
C ASP A 107 -16.60 11.03 -16.95
N LEU A 108 -16.34 12.33 -16.67
CA LEU A 108 -16.59 13.47 -17.54
C LEU A 108 -15.31 14.15 -18.07
N GLY A 109 -14.15 13.52 -17.91
CA GLY A 109 -12.89 14.11 -18.36
C GLY A 109 -12.90 14.51 -19.84
N LYS A 110 -13.53 13.70 -20.69
CA LYS A 110 -13.68 14.01 -22.14
C LYS A 110 -14.55 15.25 -22.38
N ASP A 111 -15.64 15.42 -21.63
CA ASP A 111 -16.54 16.57 -21.77
C ASP A 111 -15.82 17.87 -21.36
N PHE A 112 -15.08 17.85 -20.27
CA PHE A 112 -14.24 18.98 -19.84
C PHE A 112 -13.16 19.30 -20.88
N ARG A 113 -12.52 18.29 -21.48
CA ARG A 113 -11.54 18.48 -22.55
C ARG A 113 -12.17 19.12 -23.80
N GLN A 114 -13.36 18.65 -24.21
CA GLN A 114 -14.10 19.24 -25.34
C GLN A 114 -14.49 20.70 -25.08
N LYS A 115 -14.72 21.08 -23.83
CA LYS A 115 -14.97 22.48 -23.40
C LYS A 115 -13.67 23.30 -23.26
N GLY A 116 -12.52 22.75 -23.65
CA GLY A 116 -11.25 23.47 -23.70
C GLY A 116 -10.56 23.62 -22.33
N VAL A 117 -10.92 22.81 -21.33
CA VAL A 117 -10.26 22.84 -20.01
C VAL A 117 -8.85 22.27 -20.16
N LYS A 118 -7.84 23.09 -19.82
CA LYS A 118 -6.41 22.76 -19.96
C LYS A 118 -5.69 22.70 -18.60
N ILE A 119 -6.20 23.38 -17.60
CA ILE A 119 -5.56 23.51 -16.28
C ILE A 119 -6.37 22.74 -15.25
N LEU A 120 -5.69 21.92 -14.46
CA LEU A 120 -6.25 21.19 -13.33
C LEU A 120 -5.58 21.63 -12.03
N LEU A 121 -6.36 22.24 -11.16
CA LEU A 121 -5.96 22.56 -9.78
C LEU A 121 -6.59 21.52 -8.85
N VAL A 122 -5.80 20.94 -7.94
CA VAL A 122 -6.26 19.88 -7.03
C VAL A 122 -6.05 20.29 -5.58
N ASP A 123 -7.14 20.56 -4.86
CA ASP A 123 -7.07 20.81 -3.43
C ASP A 123 -6.95 19.50 -2.65
N GLU A 124 -6.22 19.53 -1.51
CA GLU A 124 -5.86 18.36 -0.71
C GLU A 124 -5.32 17.20 -1.58
N CYS A 125 -4.37 17.53 -2.45
CA CYS A 125 -3.88 16.60 -3.46
C CYS A 125 -3.25 15.32 -2.88
N HIS A 126 -2.80 15.34 -1.64
CA HIS A 126 -2.31 14.15 -0.93
C HIS A 126 -3.39 13.07 -0.75
N ALA A 127 -4.65 13.47 -0.57
CA ALA A 127 -5.80 12.56 -0.43
C ALA A 127 -6.48 12.29 -1.77
N SER A 128 -6.55 13.32 -2.60
CA SER A 128 -7.37 13.35 -3.81
C SER A 128 -6.73 12.69 -5.02
N TYR A 129 -5.45 12.34 -4.95
CA TYR A 129 -4.73 11.81 -6.09
C TYR A 129 -4.01 10.48 -5.74
N PRO A 130 -4.77 9.39 -5.59
CA PRO A 130 -4.16 8.09 -5.36
C PRO A 130 -3.36 7.64 -6.60
N PRO A 131 -2.22 6.95 -6.41
CA PRO A 131 -1.39 6.48 -7.50
C PRO A 131 -1.96 5.25 -8.23
N GLU A 132 -3.02 4.64 -7.73
CA GLU A 132 -3.63 3.44 -8.30
C GLU A 132 -4.25 3.75 -9.68
N LYS A 133 -3.99 2.88 -10.65
CA LYS A 133 -4.43 3.06 -12.05
C LYS A 133 -5.94 3.18 -12.21
N ASP A 134 -6.74 2.51 -11.37
CA ASP A 134 -8.20 2.46 -11.47
C ASP A 134 -8.89 3.48 -10.54
N SER A 135 -8.17 4.51 -10.07
CA SER A 135 -8.79 5.54 -9.24
C SER A 135 -9.62 6.52 -10.07
N MET A 136 -10.70 7.04 -9.47
CA MET A 136 -11.54 8.06 -10.09
C MET A 136 -10.75 9.25 -10.63
N PHE A 137 -9.71 9.66 -9.90
CA PHE A 137 -8.82 10.76 -10.31
C PHE A 137 -7.99 10.40 -11.53
N ARG A 138 -7.42 9.18 -11.56
CA ARG A 138 -6.58 8.76 -12.67
C ARG A 138 -7.38 8.70 -13.96
N ASN A 139 -8.55 8.07 -13.92
CA ASN A 139 -9.44 7.95 -15.06
C ASN A 139 -9.86 9.34 -15.58
N PHE A 140 -10.22 10.25 -14.66
CA PHE A 140 -10.57 11.62 -15.02
C PHE A 140 -9.43 12.36 -15.70
N ILE A 141 -8.20 12.26 -15.19
CA ILE A 141 -7.03 12.94 -15.75
C ILE A 141 -6.63 12.35 -17.11
N ASP A 142 -6.66 11.03 -17.24
CA ASP A 142 -6.33 10.33 -18.49
C ASP A 142 -7.34 10.70 -19.60
N ASP A 143 -8.58 10.98 -19.26
CA ASP A 143 -9.62 11.46 -20.17
C ASP A 143 -9.53 12.97 -20.44
N LEU A 144 -9.27 13.78 -19.41
CA LEU A 144 -9.13 15.24 -19.52
C LEU A 144 -7.87 15.62 -20.29
N LYS A 145 -6.73 14.95 -20.06
CA LYS A 145 -5.40 15.24 -20.61
C LYS A 145 -5.00 16.72 -20.41
N PRO A 146 -4.99 17.22 -19.19
CA PRO A 146 -4.65 18.61 -18.92
C PRO A 146 -3.19 18.88 -19.25
N THR A 147 -2.87 20.11 -19.68
CA THR A 147 -1.48 20.56 -19.92
C THR A 147 -0.77 20.91 -18.63
N HIS A 148 -1.52 21.40 -17.63
CA HIS A 148 -1.00 21.80 -16.32
C HIS A 148 -1.77 21.11 -15.22
N ILE A 149 -1.04 20.50 -14.26
CA ILE A 149 -1.60 19.91 -13.05
C ILE A 149 -0.87 20.49 -11.85
N LEU A 150 -1.60 21.21 -11.00
CA LEU A 150 -1.05 21.82 -9.81
C LEU A 150 -1.84 21.38 -8.57
N GLY A 151 -1.17 20.70 -7.66
CA GLY A 151 -1.73 20.24 -6.40
C GLY A 151 -1.44 21.21 -5.25
N PHE A 152 -2.38 21.33 -4.32
CA PHE A 152 -2.24 22.11 -3.10
C PHE A 152 -2.45 21.19 -1.90
N THR A 153 -1.55 21.25 -0.92
CA THR A 153 -1.68 20.44 0.30
C THR A 153 -0.87 21.01 1.46
N ALA A 154 -1.30 20.72 2.66
CA ALA A 154 -0.51 20.94 3.87
C ALA A 154 0.40 19.77 4.23
N THR A 155 0.09 18.57 3.70
CA THR A 155 0.77 17.31 3.99
C THR A 155 1.25 16.66 2.68
N PRO A 156 2.44 17.05 2.16
CA PRO A 156 2.92 16.63 0.84
C PRO A 156 3.44 15.18 0.83
N PHE A 157 2.87 14.31 1.65
CA PHE A 157 3.28 12.91 1.81
C PHE A 157 2.08 11.99 1.98
N ARG A 158 2.32 10.70 1.75
CA ARG A 158 1.34 9.62 1.95
C ARG A 158 1.98 8.44 2.65
N LEU A 159 1.17 7.77 3.46
CA LEU A 159 1.54 6.48 4.02
C LEU A 159 1.38 5.41 2.94
N LYS A 160 2.43 4.62 2.73
CA LYS A 160 2.43 3.45 1.85
C LYS A 160 2.75 2.22 2.66
N THR A 161 1.97 1.17 2.46
CA THR A 161 2.18 -0.11 3.11
C THR A 161 3.00 -1.01 2.22
N TYR A 162 3.94 -1.69 2.83
CA TYR A 162 4.75 -2.73 2.25
C TYR A 162 4.56 -4.01 3.06
N GLY A 163 4.56 -5.16 2.42
CA GLY A 163 4.44 -6.45 3.09
C GLY A 163 5.60 -7.34 2.70
N ASP A 164 6.06 -8.15 3.63
CA ASP A 164 6.92 -9.28 3.31
C ASP A 164 6.08 -10.56 3.16
N SER A 165 6.72 -11.58 2.64
CA SER A 165 6.11 -12.90 2.45
C SER A 165 5.80 -13.64 3.76
N PHE A 166 6.11 -13.06 4.92
CA PHE A 166 5.79 -13.57 6.26
C PHE A 166 4.56 -12.93 6.87
N ARG A 167 3.76 -12.17 6.09
CA ARG A 167 2.63 -11.36 6.55
C ARG A 167 3.01 -10.23 7.52
N ASN A 168 4.27 -9.86 7.57
CA ASN A 168 4.70 -8.67 8.28
C ASN A 168 4.46 -7.46 7.38
N ASN A 169 3.51 -6.65 7.74
CA ASN A 169 3.28 -5.38 7.07
C ASN A 169 4.05 -4.28 7.80
N TRP A 170 4.71 -3.42 7.03
CA TRP A 170 5.29 -2.19 7.55
C TRP A 170 4.88 -1.02 6.70
N THR A 171 4.94 0.15 7.27
CA THR A 171 4.53 1.37 6.62
C THR A 171 5.68 2.36 6.52
N GLN A 172 5.64 3.18 5.51
CA GLN A 172 6.59 4.25 5.28
C GLN A 172 5.83 5.48 4.78
N LEU A 173 6.19 6.65 5.30
CA LEU A 173 5.72 7.91 4.75
C LEU A 173 6.57 8.27 3.53
N ASN A 174 5.93 8.43 2.38
CA ASN A 174 6.61 8.83 1.15
C ASN A 174 6.15 10.22 0.72
N MET A 175 7.10 11.06 0.30
CA MET A 175 6.76 12.33 -0.35
C MET A 175 5.95 12.07 -1.62
N LEU A 176 4.99 12.93 -1.94
CA LEU A 176 4.19 12.81 -3.18
C LEU A 176 5.06 12.80 -4.43
N CYS A 177 6.15 13.58 -4.44
CA CYS A 177 7.11 13.63 -5.53
C CYS A 177 8.11 12.46 -5.56
N SER A 178 8.11 11.61 -4.51
CA SER A 178 8.95 10.41 -4.42
C SER A 178 8.16 9.10 -4.36
N SER A 179 6.82 9.17 -4.50
CA SER A 179 5.96 7.98 -4.52
C SER A 179 5.98 7.30 -5.89
N SER A 180 5.92 5.97 -5.91
CA SER A 180 5.76 5.20 -7.16
C SER A 180 4.33 4.62 -7.24
N PRO A 181 3.63 4.73 -8.41
CA PRO A 181 3.98 5.55 -9.58
C PRO A 181 3.94 7.06 -9.28
N LYS A 182 4.82 7.83 -9.92
CA LYS A 182 4.89 9.27 -9.73
C LYS A 182 3.73 9.96 -10.42
N VAL A 183 2.93 10.63 -9.63
CA VAL A 183 1.85 11.51 -10.10
C VAL A 183 2.34 12.94 -10.12
N PHE A 184 2.76 13.45 -8.96
CA PHE A 184 3.45 14.73 -8.87
C PHE A 184 4.95 14.48 -8.92
N LYS A 185 5.67 15.33 -9.66
CA LYS A 185 7.10 15.14 -9.89
C LYS A 185 7.97 16.16 -9.17
N SER A 186 7.41 17.33 -8.85
CA SER A 186 8.14 18.39 -8.17
C SER A 186 7.27 19.14 -7.15
N ILE A 187 7.95 19.93 -6.31
CA ILE A 187 7.35 20.91 -5.40
C ILE A 187 7.87 22.27 -5.84
N ILE A 188 6.97 23.17 -6.24
CA ILE A 188 7.34 24.49 -6.77
C ILE A 188 7.38 25.58 -5.70
N HIS A 189 6.70 25.35 -4.58
CA HIS A 189 6.70 26.28 -3.45
C HIS A 189 6.42 25.56 -2.14
N VAL A 190 7.11 25.97 -1.09
CA VAL A 190 6.87 25.51 0.29
C VAL A 190 6.80 26.74 1.17
N THR A 191 5.66 26.95 1.84
CA THR A 191 5.60 27.81 3.02
C THR A 191 5.82 26.93 4.25
N GLN A 192 6.80 27.28 5.07
CA GLN A 192 7.10 26.53 6.30
C GLN A 192 6.12 26.92 7.41
N ILE A 193 5.81 25.98 8.29
CA ILE A 193 4.96 26.23 9.47
C ILE A 193 5.59 27.30 10.36
N GLN A 194 6.92 27.28 10.49
CA GLN A 194 7.69 28.24 11.31
C GLN A 194 7.49 29.69 10.85
N GLU A 195 7.23 29.92 9.56
CA GLU A 195 6.91 31.27 9.06
C GLU A 195 5.57 31.75 9.65
N LEU A 196 4.55 30.88 9.68
CA LEU A 196 3.24 31.24 10.23
C LEU A 196 3.28 31.41 11.75
N VAL A 197 4.13 30.64 12.44
CA VAL A 197 4.36 30.79 13.89
C VAL A 197 5.09 32.13 14.18
N ARG A 198 6.18 32.39 13.47
CA ARG A 198 6.97 33.63 13.62
C ARG A 198 6.11 34.87 13.37
N ASP A 199 5.31 34.84 12.31
CA ASP A 199 4.48 35.97 11.90
C ASP A 199 3.14 36.00 12.64
N LYS A 200 2.96 35.20 13.69
CA LYS A 200 1.78 35.11 14.57
C LYS A 200 0.46 34.79 13.85
N PHE A 201 0.51 34.16 12.68
CA PHE A 201 -0.70 33.69 12.02
C PHE A 201 -1.20 32.36 12.62
N TRP A 202 -0.32 31.63 13.29
CA TRP A 202 -0.68 30.49 14.11
C TRP A 202 -0.80 30.88 15.58
N ALA A 203 -1.79 30.28 16.26
CA ALA A 203 -1.86 30.28 17.71
C ALA A 203 -0.62 29.58 18.29
N LYS A 204 -0.22 29.98 19.49
CA LYS A 204 0.80 29.24 20.25
C LYS A 204 0.18 27.94 20.75
N LEU A 205 0.78 26.82 20.39
CA LEU A 205 0.37 25.51 20.85
C LEU A 205 1.08 25.16 22.17
N ASN A 206 0.31 24.80 23.18
CA ASN A 206 0.81 24.25 24.42
C ASN A 206 0.40 22.77 24.48
N TYR A 207 1.28 21.89 24.95
CA TYR A 207 1.05 20.46 24.95
C TYR A 207 0.91 19.90 26.36
N GLU A 208 -0.08 19.03 26.53
CA GLU A 208 -0.30 18.19 27.69
C GLU A 208 -0.28 16.73 27.20
N GLU A 209 0.75 15.99 27.52
CA GLU A 209 0.98 14.63 27.05
C GLU A 209 0.76 13.62 28.18
N TRP A 210 0.03 12.54 27.88
CA TRP A 210 -0.25 11.46 28.80
C TRP A 210 0.47 10.20 28.33
N ASP A 211 1.01 9.42 29.26
CA ASP A 211 1.63 8.14 28.94
C ASP A 211 0.57 7.13 28.46
N PHE A 212 0.89 6.45 27.38
CA PHE A 212 0.05 5.42 26.79
C PHE A 212 0.94 4.30 26.21
N ASP A 213 0.70 3.06 26.65
CA ASP A 213 1.42 1.91 26.13
C ASP A 213 0.86 1.50 24.76
N THR A 214 1.70 1.60 23.74
CA THR A 214 1.38 1.24 22.36
C THR A 214 1.75 -0.20 21.99
N SER A 215 2.34 -0.98 22.90
CA SER A 215 2.89 -2.32 22.63
C SER A 215 1.83 -3.35 22.21
N SER A 216 0.58 -3.17 22.66
CA SER A 216 -0.55 -4.05 22.34
C SER A 216 -1.27 -3.68 21.04
N LEU A 217 -0.94 -2.53 20.42
CA LEU A 217 -1.58 -2.05 19.20
C LEU A 217 -1.16 -2.90 18.00
N LYS A 218 -2.13 -3.23 17.16
CA LYS A 218 -1.93 -4.00 15.93
C LYS A 218 -2.34 -3.17 14.72
N LEU A 219 -1.51 -3.14 13.71
CA LEU A 219 -1.86 -2.51 12.44
C LEU A 219 -2.95 -3.33 11.71
N ASN A 220 -3.83 -2.65 10.99
CA ASN A 220 -4.82 -3.27 10.12
C ASN A 220 -4.14 -3.95 8.91
N SER A 221 -4.90 -4.67 8.10
CA SER A 221 -4.38 -5.40 6.93
C SER A 221 -3.67 -4.50 5.91
N THR A 222 -4.02 -3.22 5.86
CA THR A 222 -3.35 -2.24 5.00
C THR A 222 -2.13 -1.60 5.66
N GLY A 223 -1.89 -1.80 6.96
CA GLY A 223 -0.85 -1.13 7.73
C GLY A 223 -1.05 0.37 7.88
N ALA A 224 -2.12 0.94 7.31
CA ALA A 224 -2.35 2.38 7.29
C ALA A 224 -2.80 2.94 8.64
N GLU A 225 -3.48 2.13 9.46
CA GLU A 225 -3.96 2.51 10.77
C GLU A 225 -4.00 1.29 11.70
N TYR A 226 -4.18 1.50 12.98
CA TYR A 226 -4.39 0.43 13.96
C TYR A 226 -5.77 -0.23 13.79
N THR A 227 -5.88 -1.50 14.16
CA THR A 227 -7.18 -2.18 14.19
C THR A 227 -8.05 -1.62 15.32
N GLU A 228 -9.34 -1.40 15.04
CA GLU A 228 -10.29 -0.88 16.03
C GLU A 228 -10.30 -1.73 17.31
N GLN A 229 -10.26 -3.05 17.16
CA GLN A 229 -10.25 -3.97 18.30
C GLN A 229 -9.02 -3.79 19.20
N SER A 230 -7.80 -3.62 18.64
CA SER A 230 -6.60 -3.40 19.45
C SER A 230 -6.61 -2.03 20.13
N VAL A 231 -7.14 -1.01 19.45
CA VAL A 231 -7.28 0.34 20.01
C VAL A 231 -8.28 0.35 21.17
N GLN A 232 -9.48 -0.19 20.98
CA GLN A 232 -10.52 -0.24 22.01
C GLN A 232 -10.02 -0.98 23.26
N LYS A 233 -9.35 -2.13 23.07
CA LYS A 233 -8.77 -2.89 24.16
C LYS A 233 -7.77 -2.04 24.96
N ALA A 234 -6.81 -1.41 24.28
CA ALA A 234 -5.79 -0.60 24.92
C ALA A 234 -6.38 0.64 25.64
N ILE A 235 -7.37 1.31 25.03
CA ILE A 235 -8.10 2.45 25.63
C ILE A 235 -8.79 2.06 26.93
N ILE A 236 -9.46 0.89 26.96
CA ILE A 236 -10.15 0.38 28.16
C ILE A 236 -9.15 -0.01 29.24
N GLU A 237 -8.13 -0.81 28.90
CA GLU A 237 -7.14 -1.31 29.86
C GLU A 237 -6.35 -0.17 30.53
N GLN A 238 -6.13 0.94 29.83
CA GLN A 238 -5.37 2.09 30.33
C GLN A 238 -6.27 3.22 30.86
N GLY A 239 -7.59 3.02 30.90
CA GLY A 239 -8.54 3.97 31.49
C GLY A 239 -8.62 5.33 30.80
N VAL A 240 -8.29 5.40 29.51
CA VAL A 240 -8.21 6.66 28.74
C VAL A 240 -9.55 7.41 28.77
N ASN A 241 -10.67 6.71 28.54
CA ASN A 241 -11.99 7.35 28.49
C ASN A 241 -12.36 8.08 29.77
N GLU A 242 -12.01 7.53 30.94
CA GLU A 242 -12.25 8.17 32.23
C GLU A 242 -11.35 9.39 32.45
N ASN A 243 -10.10 9.31 32.02
CA ASN A 243 -9.17 10.43 32.11
C ASN A 243 -9.61 11.58 31.18
N VAL A 244 -10.08 11.27 29.95
CA VAL A 244 -10.64 12.23 29.01
C VAL A 244 -11.87 12.92 29.61
N TYR A 245 -12.79 12.15 30.22
CA TYR A 245 -13.98 12.70 30.88
C TYR A 245 -13.60 13.69 31.98
N ARG A 246 -12.72 13.28 32.93
CA ARG A 246 -12.26 14.16 34.03
C ARG A 246 -11.61 15.44 33.50
N ARG A 247 -10.83 15.31 32.45
CA ARG A 247 -10.17 16.48 31.83
C ARG A 247 -11.16 17.42 31.15
N CYS A 248 -12.19 16.87 30.47
CA CYS A 248 -13.26 17.67 29.87
C CYS A 248 -14.07 18.41 30.94
N VAL A 249 -14.41 17.77 32.07
CA VAL A 249 -15.10 18.44 33.20
C VAL A 249 -14.29 19.65 33.66
N LYS A 250 -12.98 19.48 33.90
CA LYS A 250 -12.11 20.58 34.32
C LYS A 250 -12.04 21.72 33.29
N LEU A 251 -11.99 21.40 32.00
CA LEU A 251 -12.01 22.42 30.93
C LEU A 251 -13.31 23.19 30.91
N ILE A 252 -14.44 22.52 31.14
CA ILE A 252 -15.75 23.19 31.25
C ILE A 252 -15.78 24.14 32.46
N GLU A 253 -15.27 23.73 33.62
CA GLU A 253 -15.13 24.54 34.83
C GLU A 253 -14.23 25.76 34.59
N GLU A 254 -13.14 25.57 33.83
CA GLU A 254 -12.24 26.64 33.40
C GLU A 254 -12.89 27.58 32.32
N GLY A 255 -14.10 27.28 31.87
CA GLY A 255 -14.80 28.01 30.80
C GLY A 255 -14.25 27.81 29.40
N ARG A 256 -13.34 26.86 29.20
CA ARG A 256 -12.66 26.57 27.92
C ARG A 256 -13.52 25.70 27.00
N ASN A 257 -13.45 26.00 25.72
CA ASN A 257 -14.04 25.14 24.71
C ASN A 257 -13.04 24.08 24.24
N ALA A 258 -13.56 22.89 23.86
CA ALA A 258 -12.73 21.78 23.43
C ALA A 258 -13.36 20.98 22.28
N LEU A 259 -12.52 20.57 21.32
CA LEU A 259 -12.84 19.62 20.28
C LEU A 259 -12.13 18.29 20.58
N VAL A 260 -12.91 17.22 20.76
CA VAL A 260 -12.41 15.92 21.23
C VAL A 260 -12.53 14.87 20.13
N PHE A 261 -11.41 14.23 19.81
CA PHE A 261 -11.32 13.13 18.86
C PHE A 261 -11.17 11.81 19.61
N MET A 262 -12.24 11.00 19.60
CA MET A 262 -12.31 9.71 20.30
C MET A 262 -11.91 8.56 19.37
N ASP A 263 -11.62 7.41 19.95
CA ASP A 263 -11.31 6.16 19.26
C ASP A 263 -12.51 5.58 18.48
N SER A 264 -13.71 5.75 19.04
CA SER A 264 -14.95 5.22 18.46
C SER A 264 -16.11 6.23 18.53
N VAL A 265 -17.12 6.01 17.69
CA VAL A 265 -18.37 6.77 17.72
C VAL A 265 -19.12 6.54 19.03
N GLU A 266 -19.10 5.31 19.53
CA GLU A 266 -19.75 4.93 20.77
C GLU A 266 -19.16 5.70 21.97
N ASN A 267 -17.81 5.69 22.12
CA ASN A 267 -17.14 6.44 23.16
C ASN A 267 -17.33 7.95 23.05
N ALA A 268 -17.42 8.47 21.82
CA ALA A 268 -17.73 9.89 21.59
C ALA A 268 -19.14 10.26 22.08
N LYS A 269 -20.14 9.40 21.86
CA LYS A 269 -21.51 9.57 22.35
C LYS A 269 -21.56 9.49 23.89
N ILE A 270 -20.99 8.44 24.46
CA ILE A 270 -20.95 8.24 25.91
C ILE A 270 -20.31 9.46 26.60
N LEU A 271 -19.21 9.98 26.06
CA LEU A 271 -18.55 11.15 26.63
C LEU A 271 -19.47 12.39 26.58
N ALA A 272 -20.13 12.64 25.43
CA ALA A 272 -21.05 13.77 25.30
C ALA A 272 -22.26 13.66 26.26
N GLU A 273 -22.85 12.47 26.39
CA GLU A 273 -23.95 12.19 27.32
C GLU A 273 -23.55 12.42 28.78
N ARG A 274 -22.37 11.95 29.19
CA ARG A 274 -21.85 12.14 30.55
C ARG A 274 -21.56 13.60 30.87
N LEU A 275 -21.17 14.41 29.89
CA LEU A 275 -20.92 15.85 30.06
C LEU A 275 -22.22 16.67 30.01
N GLY A 276 -23.34 16.07 29.59
CA GLY A 276 -24.66 16.68 29.59
C GLY A 276 -24.83 17.85 28.62
N HIS A 277 -25.57 18.85 29.00
CA HIS A 277 -25.93 19.99 28.13
C HIS A 277 -24.75 20.85 27.64
N GLN A 278 -23.59 20.70 28.24
CA GLN A 278 -22.35 21.40 27.84
C GLN A 278 -21.63 20.73 26.66
N ALA A 279 -22.11 19.57 26.23
CA ALA A 279 -21.43 18.79 25.17
C ALA A 279 -22.42 18.25 24.14
N ALA A 280 -21.91 17.98 22.93
CA ALA A 280 -22.63 17.28 21.88
C ALA A 280 -21.69 16.41 21.05
N CYS A 281 -22.21 15.29 20.53
CA CYS A 281 -21.50 14.40 19.63
C CYS A 281 -21.86 14.67 18.16
N VAL A 282 -20.85 14.73 17.28
CA VAL A 282 -21.04 14.79 15.83
C VAL A 282 -20.45 13.52 15.20
N GLU A 283 -21.29 12.75 14.54
CA GLU A 283 -20.92 11.52 13.84
C GLU A 283 -21.32 11.52 12.35
N GLY A 284 -20.90 10.49 11.59
CA GLY A 284 -21.21 10.38 10.17
C GLY A 284 -22.70 10.35 9.85
N SER A 285 -23.50 9.72 10.70
CA SER A 285 -24.95 9.59 10.58
C SER A 285 -25.75 10.79 11.11
N THR A 286 -25.10 11.76 11.78
CA THR A 286 -25.78 12.98 12.26
C THR A 286 -26.44 13.72 11.09
N ARG A 287 -27.74 13.95 11.17
CA ARG A 287 -28.52 14.65 10.14
C ARG A 287 -27.94 16.04 9.88
N LYS A 288 -27.95 16.47 8.62
CA LYS A 288 -27.32 17.73 8.22
C LYS A 288 -27.78 18.93 9.05
N ALA A 289 -29.08 19.10 9.24
CA ALA A 289 -29.63 20.22 10.03
C ALA A 289 -29.20 20.18 11.51
N GLU A 290 -29.13 18.99 12.09
CA GLU A 290 -28.66 18.80 13.46
C GLU A 290 -27.17 19.08 13.59
N ARG A 291 -26.36 18.58 12.64
CA ARG A 291 -24.93 18.88 12.58
C ARG A 291 -24.66 20.38 12.47
N GLU A 292 -25.39 21.08 11.60
CA GLU A 292 -25.27 22.51 11.44
C GLU A 292 -25.62 23.24 12.75
N ARG A 293 -26.68 22.80 13.45
CA ARG A 293 -27.07 23.37 14.76
C ARG A 293 -25.99 23.15 15.83
N ILE A 294 -25.48 21.92 15.97
CA ILE A 294 -24.41 21.61 16.95
C ILE A 294 -23.16 22.45 16.68
N ILE A 295 -22.77 22.54 15.41
CA ILE A 295 -21.60 23.35 15.00
C ILE A 295 -21.82 24.82 15.30
N GLU A 296 -23.01 25.37 15.04
CA GLU A 296 -23.35 26.75 15.33
C GLU A 296 -23.39 27.04 16.84
N ASP A 297 -24.01 26.15 17.63
CA ASP A 297 -24.02 26.25 19.09
C ASP A 297 -22.60 26.15 19.70
N PHE A 298 -21.74 25.35 19.12
CA PHE A 298 -20.34 25.28 19.53
C PHE A 298 -19.55 26.54 19.13
N LYS A 299 -19.77 27.07 17.93
CA LYS A 299 -19.14 28.33 17.49
C LYS A 299 -19.52 29.50 18.38
N ASN A 300 -20.78 29.54 18.82
CA ASN A 300 -21.31 30.56 19.70
C ASN A 300 -21.04 30.28 21.20
N ASN A 301 -20.25 29.25 21.52
CA ASN A 301 -19.88 28.83 22.89
C ASN A 301 -21.09 28.47 23.79
N LYS A 302 -22.27 28.16 23.22
CA LYS A 302 -23.41 27.59 23.95
C LYS A 302 -23.11 26.15 24.39
N ILE A 303 -22.38 25.42 23.56
CA ILE A 303 -21.80 24.11 23.87
C ILE A 303 -20.31 24.32 24.04
N LYS A 304 -19.73 23.75 25.10
CA LYS A 304 -18.31 23.88 25.41
C LYS A 304 -17.47 22.75 24.80
N VAL A 305 -18.03 21.54 24.67
CA VAL A 305 -17.31 20.37 24.18
C VAL A 305 -18.03 19.76 23.00
N VAL A 306 -17.32 19.53 21.91
CA VAL A 306 -17.82 18.70 20.80
C VAL A 306 -16.95 17.47 20.68
N THR A 307 -17.59 16.30 20.75
CA THR A 307 -16.95 15.00 20.60
C THR A 307 -17.20 14.45 19.19
N ASN A 308 -16.20 13.78 18.64
CA ASN A 308 -16.31 13.08 17.37
C ASN A 308 -15.25 11.98 17.24
N GLN A 309 -15.38 11.09 16.24
CA GLN A 309 -14.32 10.14 15.93
C GLN A 309 -13.37 10.69 14.85
N SER A 310 -13.89 11.13 13.70
CA SER A 310 -13.07 11.60 12.56
C SER A 310 -13.81 12.61 11.67
N VAL A 311 -15.06 12.93 11.95
CA VAL A 311 -15.94 13.73 11.06
C VAL A 311 -15.48 15.18 10.95
N LEU A 312 -14.89 15.74 12.00
CA LEU A 312 -14.45 17.13 12.06
C LEU A 312 -12.95 17.33 11.78
N THR A 313 -12.29 16.32 11.21
CA THR A 313 -10.88 16.40 10.80
C THR A 313 -10.67 17.33 9.62
N THR A 314 -11.67 17.50 8.75
CA THR A 314 -11.63 18.39 7.58
C THR A 314 -12.89 19.26 7.51
N GLY A 315 -12.80 20.43 6.89
CA GLY A 315 -13.96 21.30 6.63
C GLY A 315 -14.57 22.01 7.85
N PHE A 316 -14.04 21.78 9.07
CA PHE A 316 -14.49 22.46 10.29
C PHE A 316 -13.56 23.63 10.64
N ASP A 317 -14.12 24.78 10.95
CA ASP A 317 -13.38 25.97 11.37
C ASP A 317 -14.05 26.65 12.57
N LYS A 318 -13.31 26.77 13.67
CA LYS A 318 -13.64 27.55 14.87
C LYS A 318 -12.38 28.31 15.29
N PRO A 319 -12.24 29.58 14.85
CA PRO A 319 -11.02 30.36 15.08
C PRO A 319 -10.63 30.51 16.56
N ASP A 320 -11.60 30.65 17.46
CA ASP A 320 -11.42 30.78 18.90
C ASP A 320 -11.37 29.42 19.65
N LEU A 321 -11.07 28.33 18.96
CA LEU A 321 -10.90 27.00 19.59
C LEU A 321 -9.71 27.01 20.57
N GLN A 322 -9.98 26.70 21.84
CA GLN A 322 -9.01 26.83 22.93
C GLN A 322 -8.32 25.48 23.27
N THR A 323 -8.98 24.36 22.96
CA THR A 323 -8.43 23.05 23.29
C THR A 323 -8.76 22.03 22.20
N VAL A 324 -7.78 21.20 21.83
CA VAL A 324 -7.94 20.01 21.01
C VAL A 324 -7.50 18.80 21.82
N ILE A 325 -8.37 17.80 21.93
CA ILE A 325 -8.07 16.56 22.64
C ILE A 325 -7.99 15.42 21.64
N MET A 326 -6.90 14.68 21.69
CA MET A 326 -6.70 13.45 20.93
C MET A 326 -6.71 12.25 21.88
N ALA A 327 -7.84 11.53 21.89
CA ALA A 327 -8.08 10.35 22.72
C ALA A 327 -8.07 9.06 21.88
N ARG A 328 -7.26 9.03 20.83
CA ARG A 328 -7.03 7.86 20.00
C ARG A 328 -5.59 7.81 19.51
N PRO A 329 -4.96 6.62 19.49
CA PRO A 329 -3.69 6.47 18.80
C PRO A 329 -3.90 6.52 17.29
N THR A 330 -2.91 7.01 16.54
CA THR A 330 -2.92 6.95 15.07
C THR A 330 -1.57 6.56 14.50
N ASN A 331 -1.60 5.89 13.35
CA ASN A 331 -0.41 5.61 12.54
C ASN A 331 -0.21 6.66 11.44
N SER A 332 -1.11 7.65 11.35
CA SER A 332 -1.14 8.65 10.27
C SER A 332 -0.70 10.03 10.76
N LEU A 333 0.52 10.45 10.38
CA LEU A 333 0.99 11.83 10.61
C LEU A 333 0.07 12.87 9.96
N ALA A 334 -0.51 12.56 8.79
CA ALA A 334 -1.43 13.46 8.12
C ALA A 334 -2.71 13.69 8.95
N LEU A 335 -3.25 12.63 9.55
CA LEU A 335 -4.42 12.72 10.43
C LEU A 335 -4.10 13.52 11.70
N LEU A 336 -2.97 13.25 12.34
CA LEU A 336 -2.49 14.02 13.50
C LEU A 336 -2.41 15.51 13.17
N TYR A 337 -1.74 15.81 12.05
CA TYR A 337 -1.58 17.18 11.58
C TYR A 337 -2.92 17.89 11.32
N GLN A 338 -3.88 17.18 10.71
CA GLN A 338 -5.21 17.73 10.44
C GLN A 338 -6.01 17.99 11.74
N ILE A 339 -5.90 17.09 12.72
CA ILE A 339 -6.56 17.22 14.03
C ILE A 339 -5.98 18.41 14.81
N PHE A 340 -4.67 18.43 15.02
CA PHE A 340 -4.03 19.53 15.76
C PHE A 340 -4.13 20.85 15.02
N GLY A 341 -4.15 20.80 13.70
CA GLY A 341 -4.38 21.93 12.82
C GLY A 341 -5.74 22.62 13.00
N ARG A 342 -6.69 22.02 13.73
CA ARG A 342 -7.94 22.71 14.11
C ARG A 342 -7.68 23.81 15.13
N GLY A 343 -6.68 23.67 16.00
CA GLY A 343 -6.32 24.62 17.05
C GLY A 343 -5.43 25.79 16.61
N VAL A 344 -4.84 25.73 15.42
CA VAL A 344 -3.78 26.69 15.02
C VAL A 344 -4.28 28.09 14.60
N ARG A 345 -5.59 28.31 14.48
CA ARG A 345 -6.12 29.63 14.10
C ARG A 345 -5.80 30.70 15.16
N ASN A 346 -5.31 31.82 14.72
CA ASN A 346 -5.10 32.98 15.59
C ASN A 346 -6.04 34.16 15.18
N PRO A 347 -7.27 34.22 15.70
CA PRO A 347 -8.18 35.35 15.44
C PRO A 347 -7.75 36.64 16.12
N ASP A 348 -6.88 36.57 17.13
CA ASP A 348 -6.48 37.68 17.98
C ASP A 348 -5.31 38.49 17.37
N TYR A 349 -4.91 38.14 16.13
CA TYR A 349 -3.82 38.85 15.43
C TYR A 349 -4.02 40.38 15.48
N PRO A 350 -3.01 41.20 15.84
CA PRO A 350 -1.57 40.82 16.02
C PRO A 350 -1.23 40.25 17.40
N ASN A 351 -2.16 40.11 18.32
CA ASN A 351 -1.94 39.42 19.58
C ASN A 351 -1.80 37.90 19.33
N LEU A 352 -1.36 37.15 20.31
CA LEU A 352 -1.15 35.73 20.19
C LEU A 352 -2.13 34.94 21.04
N LYS A 353 -3.05 34.23 20.39
CA LYS A 353 -3.91 33.25 21.04
C LYS A 353 -3.11 32.02 21.44
N GLU A 354 -3.49 31.39 22.54
CA GLU A 354 -2.97 30.05 22.95
C GLU A 354 -4.04 28.97 22.74
N CYS A 355 -3.60 27.80 22.27
CA CYS A 355 -4.42 26.60 22.17
C CYS A 355 -3.72 25.44 22.86
N LEU A 356 -4.46 24.71 23.71
CA LEU A 356 -3.98 23.53 24.41
C LEU A 356 -4.25 22.29 23.56
N ILE A 357 -3.20 21.53 23.29
CA ILE A 357 -3.27 20.21 22.67
C ILE A 357 -3.11 19.18 23.79
N ILE A 358 -4.09 18.31 23.97
CA ILE A 358 -4.02 17.21 24.94
C ILE A 358 -3.94 15.90 24.18
N ASP A 359 -2.83 15.20 24.34
CA ASP A 359 -2.59 13.90 23.71
C ASP A 359 -2.61 12.78 24.76
N PHE A 360 -3.63 11.92 24.71
CA PHE A 360 -3.79 10.78 25.63
C PHE A 360 -3.14 9.49 25.11
N CYS A 361 -2.53 9.50 23.90
CA CYS A 361 -2.14 8.26 23.23
C CYS A 361 -0.74 8.28 22.62
N ASN A 362 0.18 9.08 23.19
CA ASN A 362 1.59 9.16 22.79
C ASN A 362 1.83 9.52 21.30
N ASN A 363 0.87 10.21 20.64
CA ASN A 363 1.03 10.59 19.24
C ASN A 363 2.12 11.66 19.05
N VAL A 364 2.18 12.63 19.98
CA VAL A 364 3.23 13.69 19.98
C VAL A 364 4.61 13.09 20.22
N LYS A 365 4.73 12.14 21.14
CA LYS A 365 5.99 11.41 21.39
C LYS A 365 6.48 10.67 20.15
N ARG A 366 5.56 10.17 19.33
CA ARG A 366 5.87 9.42 18.12
C ARG A 366 6.24 10.29 16.92
N PHE A 367 5.50 11.36 16.67
CA PHE A 367 5.63 12.18 15.46
C PHE A 367 6.31 13.53 15.71
N GLY A 368 6.46 13.95 16.95
CA GLY A 368 6.87 15.29 17.33
C GLY A 368 5.72 16.30 17.31
N LYS A 369 6.02 17.52 17.71
CA LYS A 369 5.09 18.66 17.67
C LYS A 369 4.90 19.13 16.24
N ILE A 370 3.67 19.49 15.86
CA ILE A 370 3.37 19.82 14.47
C ILE A 370 4.06 21.12 14.00
N GLU A 371 4.33 22.07 14.91
CA GLU A 371 5.07 23.29 14.59
C GLU A 371 6.57 23.08 14.35
N GLU A 372 7.08 21.90 14.67
CA GLU A 372 8.48 21.53 14.43
C GLU A 372 8.69 20.84 13.05
N LEU A 373 7.59 20.50 12.39
CA LEU A 373 7.66 19.86 11.09
C LEU A 373 8.17 20.80 10.01
N ARG A 374 9.14 20.35 9.22
CA ARG A 374 9.72 21.09 8.11
C ARG A 374 9.74 20.25 6.84
N VAL A 375 9.39 20.88 5.72
CA VAL A 375 9.52 20.29 4.39
C VAL A 375 10.77 20.87 3.75
N ILE A 376 11.81 20.06 3.62
CA ILE A 376 13.15 20.51 3.19
C ILE A 376 13.55 19.72 1.95
N ASN A 377 14.16 20.43 0.97
CA ASN A 377 14.87 19.83 -0.14
C ASN A 377 16.36 19.79 0.21
N LYS A 378 16.88 18.58 0.44
CA LYS A 378 18.33 18.39 0.65
C LYS A 378 18.98 17.96 -0.66
N GLU A 379 20.12 18.56 -0.97
CA GLU A 379 20.95 18.15 -2.08
C GLU A 379 21.24 16.65 -1.98
N ASP A 380 21.24 15.96 -3.10
CA ASP A 380 21.44 14.49 -3.22
C ASP A 380 20.40 13.58 -2.56
N TYR A 381 19.46 14.11 -1.74
CA TYR A 381 18.33 13.35 -1.19
C TYR A 381 16.99 13.72 -1.85
N GLY A 382 16.78 15.01 -2.09
CA GLY A 382 15.51 15.56 -2.54
C GLY A 382 14.62 16.02 -1.38
N TRP A 383 13.32 16.08 -1.63
CA TRP A 383 12.35 16.56 -0.65
C TRP A 383 12.08 15.55 0.47
N GLY A 384 12.09 15.99 1.71
CA GLY A 384 11.75 15.23 2.90
C GLY A 384 10.99 16.05 3.93
N VAL A 385 10.26 15.36 4.81
CA VAL A 385 9.66 15.93 6.02
C VAL A 385 10.51 15.55 7.22
N PHE A 386 10.87 16.53 7.98
CA PHE A 386 11.69 16.41 9.19
C PHE A 386 10.91 16.95 10.40
N ASN A 387 11.12 16.33 11.55
CA ASN A 387 10.88 16.99 12.83
C ASN A 387 12.26 17.25 13.46
N ASN A 388 12.50 18.46 13.96
CA ASN A 388 13.77 18.87 14.57
C ASN A 388 15.02 18.10 14.07
N THR A 389 15.23 16.86 14.56
CA THR A 389 16.45 16.06 14.36
C THR A 389 16.23 14.78 13.55
N HIS A 390 14.98 14.44 13.20
CA HIS A 390 14.68 13.16 12.54
C HIS A 390 13.97 13.34 11.19
N LEU A 391 14.38 12.53 10.23
CA LEU A 391 13.68 12.37 8.95
C LEU A 391 12.46 11.46 9.14
N LEU A 392 11.28 11.95 8.74
CA LEU A 392 10.01 11.21 8.86
C LEU A 392 9.57 10.51 7.57
N THR A 393 10.05 10.99 6.40
CA THR A 393 9.67 10.42 5.09
C THR A 393 10.81 9.62 4.49
N GLY A 394 10.46 8.60 3.72
CA GLY A 394 11.44 7.79 3.02
C GLY A 394 12.17 6.77 3.90
N VAL A 395 11.79 6.67 5.15
CA VAL A 395 12.27 5.66 6.10
C VAL A 395 11.08 4.85 6.62
N PRO A 396 11.23 3.53 6.84
CA PRO A 396 10.18 2.72 7.44
C PRO A 396 9.78 3.26 8.82
N MET A 397 8.49 3.24 9.12
CA MET A 397 7.99 3.64 10.44
C MET A 397 8.64 2.78 11.55
N GLY A 398 9.21 3.42 12.53
CA GLY A 398 9.97 2.78 13.61
C GLY A 398 11.45 2.52 13.30
N ALA A 399 11.91 2.85 12.09
CA ALA A 399 13.34 2.97 11.80
C ALA A 399 13.69 4.45 11.91
N GLU A 400 14.23 4.86 13.04
CA GLU A 400 14.61 6.25 13.23
C GLU A 400 15.87 6.57 12.42
N MET A 401 15.89 7.73 11.75
CA MET A 401 17.05 8.25 11.06
C MET A 401 17.24 9.70 11.45
N THR A 402 18.34 9.99 12.14
CA THR A 402 18.70 11.35 12.51
C THR A 402 19.17 12.15 11.30
N THR A 403 19.10 13.47 11.40
CA THR A 403 19.61 14.36 10.34
C THR A 403 21.11 14.15 10.11
N GLU A 404 21.88 13.87 11.17
CA GLU A 404 23.31 13.59 11.09
C GLU A 404 23.62 12.25 10.41
N GLU A 405 22.80 11.23 10.64
CA GLU A 405 22.90 9.96 9.93
C GLU A 405 22.58 10.12 8.45
N LEU A 406 21.54 10.90 8.14
CA LEU A 406 21.23 11.24 6.76
C LEU A 406 22.37 11.96 6.06
N ASP A 407 22.97 12.97 6.73
CA ASP A 407 24.09 13.73 6.15
C ASP A 407 25.33 12.84 5.93
N ARG A 408 25.61 11.90 6.84
CA ARG A 408 26.66 10.88 6.63
C ARG A 408 26.36 9.98 5.43
N VAL A 409 25.12 9.54 5.32
CA VAL A 409 24.65 8.68 4.21
C VAL A 409 24.77 9.41 2.86
N ILE A 410 24.41 10.70 2.81
CA ILE A 410 24.53 11.55 1.61
C ILE A 410 26.01 11.81 1.25
N ALA A 411 26.88 11.97 2.26
CA ALA A 411 28.30 12.25 2.07
C ALA A 411 29.12 11.06 1.53
N LEU A 412 28.56 9.84 1.51
CA LEU A 412 29.21 8.71 0.86
C LEU A 412 29.38 9.00 -0.63
N LYS A 413 30.64 9.01 -1.09
CA LYS A 413 30.98 9.42 -2.46
C LYS A 413 30.23 8.61 -3.49
N LYS A 414 29.70 9.28 -4.50
CA LYS A 414 28.99 8.66 -5.64
C LYS A 414 29.80 7.55 -6.34
N GLU A 415 31.12 7.57 -6.25
CA GLU A 415 32.03 6.58 -6.81
C GLU A 415 31.93 5.22 -6.11
N ASP A 416 31.78 5.20 -4.77
CA ASP A 416 31.62 3.95 -3.99
C ASP A 416 30.25 3.30 -4.20
N LEU A 417 29.30 4.05 -4.76
CA LEU A 417 27.92 3.60 -4.94
C LEU A 417 27.65 2.95 -6.32
N LYS A 418 28.44 3.29 -7.35
CA LYS A 418 28.14 2.92 -8.73
C LYS A 418 28.16 1.42 -9.02
N ASP A 419 28.98 0.65 -8.30
CA ASP A 419 29.19 -0.78 -8.56
C ASP A 419 28.75 -1.71 -7.43
N PHE A 420 28.12 -1.18 -6.36
CA PHE A 420 27.65 -2.02 -5.27
C PHE A 420 26.59 -3.01 -5.76
N ARG A 421 26.86 -4.30 -5.51
CA ARG A 421 25.92 -5.40 -5.76
C ARG A 421 25.60 -6.09 -4.45
N ILE A 422 24.33 -6.45 -4.28
CA ILE A 422 23.85 -7.15 -3.09
C ILE A 422 24.61 -8.47 -2.94
N THR A 423 25.24 -8.68 -1.78
CA THR A 423 26.06 -9.86 -1.51
C THR A 423 25.29 -11.02 -0.87
N PHE A 424 24.00 -10.82 -0.57
CA PHE A 424 23.15 -11.72 0.21
C PHE A 424 21.72 -11.82 -0.34
N GLY A 425 20.97 -12.79 0.17
CA GLY A 425 19.54 -12.94 -0.08
C GLY A 425 19.15 -13.30 -1.52
N ILE A 426 17.85 -13.16 -1.81
CA ILE A 426 17.25 -13.57 -3.10
C ILE A 426 17.65 -12.68 -4.28
N HIS A 427 18.23 -11.53 -4.01
CA HIS A 427 18.72 -10.57 -5.01
C HIS A 427 20.25 -10.47 -5.02
N LYS A 428 20.97 -11.49 -4.52
CA LYS A 428 22.43 -11.54 -4.56
C LYS A 428 22.96 -11.33 -5.98
N GLY A 429 23.97 -10.49 -6.14
CA GLY A 429 24.61 -10.12 -7.41
C GLY A 429 23.93 -8.99 -8.17
N LYS A 430 22.72 -8.52 -7.77
CA LYS A 430 22.00 -7.42 -8.41
C LYS A 430 22.38 -6.07 -7.81
N LYS A 431 22.28 -5.01 -8.61
CA LYS A 431 22.32 -3.62 -8.13
C LYS A 431 21.01 -3.28 -7.40
N LEU A 432 21.04 -2.36 -6.46
CA LEU A 432 19.81 -1.93 -5.76
C LEU A 432 18.79 -1.25 -6.68
N SER A 433 19.21 -0.66 -7.81
CA SER A 433 18.32 -0.15 -8.85
C SER A 433 17.55 -1.26 -9.58
N GLU A 434 18.09 -2.47 -9.57
CA GLU A 434 17.49 -3.65 -10.24
C GLU A 434 16.55 -4.45 -9.33
N VAL A 435 16.36 -4.02 -8.09
CA VAL A 435 15.47 -4.71 -7.15
C VAL A 435 14.22 -3.89 -6.83
N PRO A 436 13.08 -4.56 -6.57
CA PRO A 436 11.81 -3.88 -6.29
C PRO A 436 11.91 -2.90 -5.12
N GLU A 437 11.14 -1.80 -5.19
CA GLU A 437 11.05 -0.81 -4.11
C GLU A 437 10.70 -1.46 -2.78
N GLN A 438 9.78 -2.42 -2.78
CA GLN A 438 9.38 -3.17 -1.59
C GLN A 438 10.58 -3.87 -0.91
N TYR A 439 11.49 -4.45 -1.69
CA TYR A 439 12.69 -5.08 -1.14
C TYR A 439 13.70 -4.05 -0.62
N ARG A 440 13.84 -2.92 -1.31
CA ARG A 440 14.69 -1.80 -0.83
C ARG A 440 14.20 -1.27 0.52
N VAL A 441 12.88 -1.07 0.66
CA VAL A 441 12.28 -0.64 1.92
C VAL A 441 12.43 -1.71 3.01
N TRP A 442 12.27 -2.99 2.67
CA TRP A 442 12.51 -4.10 3.60
C TRP A 442 13.97 -4.14 4.08
N LEU A 443 14.94 -3.92 3.17
CA LEU A 443 16.36 -3.80 3.54
C LEU A 443 16.57 -2.69 4.56
N MET A 444 16.06 -1.50 4.30
CA MET A 444 16.21 -0.35 5.20
C MET A 444 15.65 -0.63 6.60
N LYS A 445 14.55 -1.38 6.70
CA LYS A 445 13.95 -1.75 7.98
C LYS A 445 14.78 -2.76 8.78
N ASN A 446 15.41 -3.71 8.11
CA ASN A 446 15.97 -4.89 8.78
C ASN A 446 17.51 -4.89 8.88
N ILE A 447 18.18 -4.03 8.11
CA ILE A 447 19.63 -4.07 7.94
C ILE A 447 20.42 -3.86 9.24
N ASP A 448 19.87 -3.11 10.20
CA ASP A 448 20.54 -2.82 11.47
C ASP A 448 20.71 -4.05 12.34
N GLY A 449 19.72 -4.95 12.32
CA GLY A 449 19.75 -6.21 13.05
C GLY A 449 20.76 -7.26 12.52
N TRP A 450 21.41 -6.99 11.38
CA TRP A 450 22.31 -7.96 10.76
C TRP A 450 23.75 -7.74 11.20
N SER A 451 24.22 -8.60 12.09
CA SER A 451 25.58 -8.57 12.64
C SER A 451 26.68 -8.94 11.64
N ASN A 452 26.32 -9.61 10.54
CA ASN A 452 27.25 -10.08 9.51
C ASN A 452 27.58 -9.02 8.43
N LEU A 453 26.98 -7.85 8.49
CA LEU A 453 27.29 -6.73 7.61
C LEU A 453 28.04 -5.64 8.40
N ASP A 454 29.13 -5.18 7.81
CA ASP A 454 29.87 -4.04 8.36
C ASP A 454 29.10 -2.72 8.18
N LYS A 455 29.49 -1.72 8.96
CA LYS A 455 28.82 -0.42 9.00
C LYS A 455 28.83 0.28 7.63
N GLN A 456 29.96 0.18 6.89
CA GLN A 456 30.09 0.83 5.58
C GLN A 456 29.12 0.22 4.56
N THR A 457 29.00 -1.11 4.51
CA THR A 457 28.03 -1.81 3.66
C THR A 457 26.59 -1.41 4.00
N LYS A 458 26.23 -1.30 5.29
CA LYS A 458 24.91 -0.85 5.72
C LYS A 458 24.63 0.57 5.24
N ASP A 459 25.59 1.49 5.39
CA ASP A 459 25.44 2.87 4.97
C ASP A 459 25.34 3.01 3.45
N ILE A 460 26.08 2.22 2.66
CA ILE A 460 25.97 2.16 1.20
C ILE A 460 24.54 1.73 0.80
N ILE A 461 24.02 0.67 1.40
CA ILE A 461 22.67 0.17 1.09
C ILE A 461 21.63 1.22 1.42
N ARG A 462 21.70 1.87 2.57
CA ARG A 462 20.77 2.95 2.95
C ARG A 462 20.82 4.10 1.95
N THR A 463 22.02 4.58 1.60
CA THR A 463 22.22 5.67 0.65
C THR A 463 21.56 5.36 -0.69
N GLN A 464 21.83 4.19 -1.25
CA GLN A 464 21.27 3.80 -2.53
C GLN A 464 19.75 3.58 -2.46
N CYS A 465 19.23 2.96 -1.41
CA CYS A 465 17.80 2.80 -1.23
C CYS A 465 17.09 4.15 -1.18
N MET A 466 17.63 5.13 -0.48
CA MET A 466 17.09 6.48 -0.39
C MET A 466 17.14 7.22 -1.73
N ALA A 467 18.25 7.15 -2.44
CA ALA A 467 18.42 7.77 -3.77
C ALA A 467 17.50 7.15 -4.84
N LEU A 468 17.03 5.93 -4.62
CA LEU A 468 16.15 5.19 -5.52
C LEU A 468 14.67 5.24 -5.12
N GLN A 469 14.29 6.05 -4.13
CA GLN A 469 12.89 6.21 -3.74
C GLN A 469 12.05 6.74 -4.90
N GLY A 470 10.89 6.10 -5.11
CA GLY A 470 9.96 6.46 -6.17
C GLY A 470 10.52 6.33 -7.60
N LYS A 471 11.69 5.72 -7.79
CA LYS A 471 12.16 5.35 -9.11
C LYS A 471 11.61 3.99 -9.49
N ASP A 472 11.03 3.89 -10.67
CA ASP A 472 10.60 2.60 -11.22
C ASP A 472 11.81 1.71 -11.44
N VAL A 473 11.61 0.41 -11.24
CA VAL A 473 12.63 -0.59 -11.47
C VAL A 473 12.83 -0.74 -12.98
N GLU A 474 14.06 -0.63 -13.45
CA GLU A 474 14.37 -1.04 -14.82
C GLU A 474 14.14 -2.56 -14.93
N VAL A 475 13.20 -2.95 -15.77
CA VAL A 475 12.87 -4.36 -15.97
C VAL A 475 13.98 -5.01 -16.78
N ALA A 476 14.78 -5.84 -16.12
CA ALA A 476 15.85 -6.58 -16.79
C ALA A 476 15.25 -7.68 -17.68
N ASN A 477 15.77 -7.80 -18.90
CA ASN A 477 15.51 -8.96 -19.76
C ASN A 477 16.58 -10.01 -19.51
N ASP A 478 16.53 -10.65 -18.32
CA ASP A 478 17.47 -11.71 -17.93
C ASP A 478 16.96 -13.05 -18.45
N PRO A 479 17.61 -13.67 -19.44
CA PRO A 479 17.17 -14.93 -20.01
C PRO A 479 17.27 -16.12 -19.03
N ARG A 480 18.02 -15.97 -17.93
CA ARG A 480 18.16 -16.98 -16.88
C ARG A 480 17.09 -16.85 -15.78
N SER A 481 16.20 -15.85 -15.89
CA SER A 481 15.04 -15.65 -15.03
C SER A 481 13.76 -15.82 -15.83
N VAL A 482 12.84 -16.68 -15.40
CA VAL A 482 11.58 -16.91 -16.11
C VAL A 482 10.37 -16.83 -15.18
N LEU A 483 9.29 -16.19 -15.66
CA LEU A 483 7.96 -16.19 -15.03
C LEU A 483 7.09 -17.25 -15.70
N LEU A 484 6.51 -18.11 -14.92
CA LEU A 484 5.57 -19.13 -15.37
C LEU A 484 4.17 -18.79 -14.87
N PHE A 485 3.25 -18.63 -15.79
CA PHE A 485 1.85 -18.37 -15.48
C PHE A 485 1.04 -19.66 -15.67
N ASP A 486 0.56 -20.24 -14.57
CA ASP A 486 -0.37 -21.37 -14.61
C ASP A 486 -1.74 -20.88 -15.09
N LEU A 487 -2.05 -21.16 -16.35
CA LEU A 487 -3.24 -20.66 -17.01
C LEU A 487 -4.52 -21.08 -16.30
N SER A 488 -4.58 -22.31 -15.78
CA SER A 488 -5.74 -22.82 -15.07
C SER A 488 -6.04 -21.99 -13.82
N ASN A 489 -5.02 -21.67 -13.03
CA ASN A 489 -5.16 -20.90 -11.79
C ASN A 489 -5.48 -19.42 -12.05
N ILE A 490 -4.75 -18.77 -12.97
CA ILE A 490 -4.97 -17.32 -13.24
C ILE A 490 -6.30 -17.06 -13.97
N SER A 491 -6.83 -18.04 -14.71
CA SER A 491 -8.09 -17.89 -15.43
C SER A 491 -9.28 -17.59 -14.51
N PHE A 492 -9.33 -18.16 -13.32
CA PHE A 492 -10.36 -17.86 -12.34
C PHE A 492 -10.29 -16.41 -11.86
N VAL A 493 -9.08 -15.88 -11.68
CA VAL A 493 -8.87 -14.47 -11.31
C VAL A 493 -9.32 -13.55 -12.44
N LEU A 494 -8.92 -13.86 -13.68
CA LEU A 494 -9.30 -13.07 -14.85
C LEU A 494 -10.80 -13.10 -15.10
N HIS A 495 -11.46 -14.25 -14.95
CA HIS A 495 -12.89 -14.39 -15.12
C HIS A 495 -13.69 -13.55 -14.12
N LYS A 496 -13.29 -13.58 -12.84
CA LYS A 496 -13.90 -12.74 -11.79
C LYS A 496 -13.86 -11.26 -12.12
N HIS A 497 -12.82 -10.80 -12.83
CA HIS A 497 -12.64 -9.41 -13.25
C HIS A 497 -13.13 -9.14 -14.68
N ARG A 498 -13.81 -10.09 -15.32
CA ARG A 498 -14.30 -10.01 -16.72
C ARG A 498 -13.18 -9.75 -17.75
N LYS A 499 -11.96 -10.19 -17.45
CA LYS A 499 -10.75 -10.04 -18.26
C LYS A 499 -10.23 -11.38 -18.85
N LEU A 500 -11.07 -12.42 -18.90
CA LEU A 500 -10.69 -13.73 -19.43
C LEU A 500 -10.74 -13.74 -20.97
N HIS A 501 -9.83 -13.00 -21.58
CA HIS A 501 -9.55 -12.89 -23.01
C HIS A 501 -8.07 -12.51 -23.21
N LEU A 502 -7.55 -12.62 -24.45
CA LEU A 502 -6.12 -12.48 -24.70
C LEU A 502 -5.54 -11.14 -24.23
N GLU A 503 -6.16 -10.02 -24.57
CA GLU A 503 -5.70 -8.69 -24.16
C GLU A 503 -5.68 -8.55 -22.62
N GLY A 504 -6.73 -9.04 -21.94
CA GLY A 504 -6.81 -9.02 -20.48
C GLY A 504 -5.74 -9.90 -19.81
N LEU A 505 -5.42 -11.05 -20.41
CA LEU A 505 -4.32 -11.91 -19.97
C LEU A 505 -2.96 -11.21 -20.16
N GLU A 506 -2.70 -10.64 -21.33
CA GLU A 506 -1.43 -9.94 -21.59
C GLU A 506 -1.25 -8.73 -20.67
N GLU A 507 -2.33 -7.98 -20.41
CA GLU A 507 -2.31 -6.89 -19.44
C GLU A 507 -2.01 -7.39 -18.02
N TYR A 508 -2.64 -8.50 -17.63
CA TYR A 508 -2.38 -9.14 -16.34
C TYR A 508 -0.93 -9.60 -16.21
N ILE A 509 -0.34 -10.18 -17.25
CA ILE A 509 1.05 -10.62 -17.27
C ILE A 509 2.01 -9.43 -17.13
N LYS A 510 1.80 -8.36 -17.91
CA LYS A 510 2.67 -7.18 -17.93
C LYS A 510 2.79 -6.49 -16.55
N GLN A 511 1.76 -6.55 -15.71
CA GLN A 511 1.83 -5.97 -14.35
C GLN A 511 2.84 -6.68 -13.41
N TRP A 512 3.26 -7.91 -13.75
CA TRP A 512 4.22 -8.67 -12.95
C TRP A 512 5.68 -8.36 -13.29
N PHE A 513 5.94 -7.84 -14.49
CA PHE A 513 7.31 -7.55 -14.92
C PHE A 513 8.07 -6.62 -13.97
N PRO A 514 7.54 -5.44 -13.61
CA PRO A 514 8.22 -4.57 -12.66
C PRO A 514 8.26 -5.15 -11.24
N LYS A 515 7.22 -5.91 -10.84
CA LYS A 515 7.17 -6.53 -9.50
C LYS A 515 8.23 -7.61 -9.31
N LEU A 516 8.51 -8.37 -10.35
CA LEU A 516 9.43 -9.51 -10.32
C LEU A 516 10.74 -9.26 -11.08
N ASN A 517 10.90 -8.07 -11.65
CA ASN A 517 12.10 -7.64 -12.37
C ASN A 517 12.57 -8.61 -13.46
N THR A 518 11.65 -9.06 -14.30
CA THR A 518 11.94 -9.81 -15.53
C THR A 518 10.73 -9.75 -16.46
N SER A 519 10.99 -9.69 -17.77
CA SER A 519 10.00 -9.74 -18.84
C SER A 519 10.01 -11.08 -19.60
N ASN A 520 10.92 -11.99 -19.25
CA ASN A 520 10.93 -13.36 -19.81
C ASN A 520 9.84 -14.20 -19.13
N PHE A 521 8.83 -14.63 -19.89
CA PHE A 521 7.70 -15.36 -19.34
C PHE A 521 7.20 -16.48 -20.24
N ARG A 522 6.47 -17.43 -19.63
CA ARG A 522 5.70 -18.45 -20.32
C ARG A 522 4.32 -18.59 -19.68
N VAL A 523 3.32 -18.83 -20.50
CA VAL A 523 1.97 -19.24 -20.08
C VAL A 523 1.85 -20.73 -20.26
N VAL A 524 1.67 -21.45 -19.17
CA VAL A 524 1.68 -22.92 -19.15
C VAL A 524 0.24 -23.43 -18.97
N ALA A 525 -0.13 -24.44 -19.73
CA ALA A 525 -1.45 -25.06 -19.63
C ALA A 525 -1.40 -26.57 -19.88
N ASP A 526 -2.41 -27.27 -19.36
CA ASP A 526 -2.64 -28.69 -19.63
C ASP A 526 -2.82 -28.96 -21.12
N SER A 527 -2.35 -30.10 -21.57
CA SER A 527 -2.62 -30.59 -22.92
C SER A 527 -4.12 -30.68 -23.22
N ARG A 528 -4.49 -30.43 -24.48
CA ARG A 528 -5.90 -30.59 -24.95
C ARG A 528 -6.32 -32.04 -25.11
N LYS A 529 -5.37 -32.93 -25.32
CA LYS A 529 -5.65 -34.37 -25.47
C LYS A 529 -5.64 -35.02 -24.09
N ALA A 530 -6.71 -35.72 -23.77
CA ALA A 530 -6.98 -36.31 -22.46
C ALA A 530 -6.09 -37.52 -22.10
N THR A 531 -5.07 -37.84 -22.88
CA THR A 531 -4.15 -38.97 -22.62
C THR A 531 -2.96 -38.45 -21.80
N TYR A 532 -3.14 -38.41 -20.50
CA TYR A 532 -2.07 -38.09 -19.58
C TYR A 532 -1.28 -39.38 -19.26
N TRP A 533 0.05 -39.33 -19.19
CA TRP A 533 0.90 -40.42 -18.79
C TRP A 533 0.49 -41.02 -17.43
N ARG A 534 -0.11 -40.22 -16.54
CA ARG A 534 -0.62 -40.69 -15.25
C ARG A 534 -1.76 -41.70 -15.38
N LYS A 535 -2.62 -41.57 -16.39
CA LYS A 535 -3.70 -42.53 -16.66
C LYS A 535 -3.19 -43.88 -17.19
N GLU A 536 -2.01 -43.90 -17.79
CA GLU A 536 -1.37 -45.16 -18.20
C GLU A 536 -0.91 -45.98 -16.99
N ILE A 537 -0.52 -45.30 -15.89
CA ILE A 537 -0.10 -45.93 -14.65
C ILE A 537 -1.29 -46.19 -13.72
N TYR A 538 -2.24 -45.24 -13.65
CA TYR A 538 -3.42 -45.32 -12.80
C TYR A 538 -4.65 -44.88 -13.59
N PRO A 539 -5.41 -45.81 -14.19
CA PRO A 539 -6.54 -45.51 -15.08
C PRO A 539 -7.63 -44.63 -14.42
N GLU A 540 -7.87 -44.80 -13.12
CA GLU A 540 -8.86 -44.06 -12.34
C GLU A 540 -8.42 -42.58 -12.04
N TYR A 541 -7.22 -42.18 -12.46
CA TYR A 541 -6.70 -40.82 -12.21
C TYR A 541 -7.64 -39.74 -12.76
N LYS A 542 -8.05 -38.80 -11.90
CA LYS A 542 -8.99 -37.70 -12.19
C LYS A 542 -10.37 -38.13 -12.70
N GLU A 543 -10.79 -39.38 -12.47
CA GLU A 543 -12.10 -39.86 -12.93
C GLU A 543 -13.27 -39.19 -12.19
N ASN A 544 -13.08 -38.79 -10.93
CA ASN A 544 -14.08 -38.15 -10.08
C ASN A 544 -14.13 -36.62 -10.21
N ARG A 545 -13.36 -35.99 -11.11
CA ARG A 545 -13.40 -34.53 -11.29
C ARG A 545 -14.76 -34.08 -11.82
N LYS A 546 -15.43 -33.22 -11.06
CA LYS A 546 -16.69 -32.57 -11.47
C LYS A 546 -16.44 -31.60 -12.61
N THR A 547 -17.31 -31.62 -13.61
CA THR A 547 -17.31 -30.63 -14.69
C THR A 547 -17.60 -29.24 -14.12
N ILE A 548 -16.88 -28.22 -14.58
CA ILE A 548 -17.13 -26.84 -14.19
C ILE A 548 -18.52 -26.45 -14.72
N SER A 549 -19.43 -26.06 -13.83
CA SER A 549 -20.82 -25.72 -14.14
C SER A 549 -21.01 -24.32 -14.75
N ASP A 550 -20.01 -23.46 -14.66
CA ASP A 550 -20.08 -22.10 -15.24
C ASP A 550 -19.78 -22.16 -16.75
N GLU A 551 -20.84 -22.23 -17.55
CA GLU A 551 -20.72 -22.25 -19.01
C GLU A 551 -20.02 -21.01 -19.57
N SER A 552 -20.18 -19.85 -18.93
CA SER A 552 -19.52 -18.60 -19.39
C SER A 552 -18.01 -18.69 -19.22
N PHE A 553 -17.55 -19.24 -18.09
CA PHE A 553 -16.14 -19.50 -17.85
C PHE A 553 -15.57 -20.53 -18.85
N VAL A 554 -16.25 -21.65 -19.03
CA VAL A 554 -15.79 -22.74 -19.94
C VAL A 554 -15.64 -22.22 -21.36
N LYS A 555 -16.60 -21.43 -21.85
CA LYS A 555 -16.57 -20.82 -23.18
C LYS A 555 -15.41 -19.81 -23.32
N ALA A 556 -15.28 -18.88 -22.35
CA ALA A 556 -14.24 -17.87 -22.37
C ALA A 556 -12.82 -18.49 -22.27
N PHE A 557 -12.65 -19.47 -21.38
CA PHE A 557 -11.39 -20.21 -21.24
C PHE A 557 -11.01 -20.98 -22.50
N GLY A 558 -11.99 -21.67 -23.12
CA GLY A 558 -11.79 -22.40 -24.38
C GLY A 558 -11.39 -21.45 -25.54
N ASN A 559 -12.00 -20.28 -25.63
CA ASN A 559 -11.63 -19.27 -26.61
C ASN A 559 -10.22 -18.74 -26.37
N LEU A 560 -9.89 -18.38 -25.14
CA LEU A 560 -8.56 -17.90 -24.76
C LEU A 560 -7.48 -18.94 -25.11
N LYS A 561 -7.69 -20.22 -24.84
CA LYS A 561 -6.73 -21.27 -25.22
C LYS A 561 -6.52 -21.35 -26.72
N LYS A 562 -7.57 -21.15 -27.54
CA LYS A 562 -7.45 -21.11 -29.00
C LYS A 562 -6.63 -19.91 -29.47
N GLU A 563 -6.85 -18.73 -28.87
CA GLU A 563 -6.12 -17.50 -29.22
C GLU A 563 -4.64 -17.58 -28.82
N LEU A 564 -4.32 -18.36 -27.79
CA LEU A 564 -2.93 -18.60 -27.34
C LEU A 564 -2.18 -19.57 -28.23
N GLU A 565 -2.86 -20.43 -28.99
CA GLU A 565 -2.20 -21.35 -29.92
C GLU A 565 -1.35 -20.59 -30.95
N GLY A 566 -0.08 -20.99 -31.08
CA GLY A 566 0.89 -20.32 -31.96
C GLY A 566 1.62 -19.14 -31.38
N LYS A 567 1.31 -18.72 -30.13
CA LYS A 567 2.09 -17.71 -29.41
C LYS A 567 3.38 -18.35 -28.87
N GLU A 568 4.53 -17.72 -29.09
CA GLU A 568 5.86 -18.22 -28.65
C GLU A 568 5.96 -18.42 -27.13
N TYR A 569 5.22 -17.62 -26.37
CA TYR A 569 5.21 -17.70 -24.91
C TYR A 569 4.20 -18.71 -24.35
N PHE A 570 3.39 -19.36 -25.20
CA PHE A 570 2.41 -20.36 -24.76
C PHE A 570 2.98 -21.77 -24.85
N VAL A 571 3.00 -22.48 -23.71
CA VAL A 571 3.63 -23.79 -23.58
C VAL A 571 2.59 -24.83 -23.16
N THR A 572 2.38 -25.81 -24.03
CA THR A 572 1.66 -27.04 -23.74
C THR A 572 2.44 -28.21 -24.31
N ARG A 573 2.30 -29.41 -23.74
CA ARG A 573 2.93 -30.64 -24.24
C ARG A 573 1.89 -31.75 -24.24
N GLU A 574 1.78 -32.48 -25.36
CA GLU A 574 0.85 -33.61 -25.50
C GLU A 574 1.14 -34.66 -24.44
N GLY A 575 0.12 -35.10 -23.72
CA GLY A 575 0.21 -36.07 -22.65
C GLY A 575 0.68 -35.55 -21.29
N PHE A 576 1.05 -34.25 -21.17
CA PHE A 576 1.54 -33.66 -19.93
C PHE A 576 0.56 -32.62 -19.37
N GLU A 577 0.55 -32.54 -18.05
CA GLU A 577 -0.15 -31.50 -17.31
C GLU A 577 0.74 -30.24 -17.11
N ALA A 578 0.13 -29.11 -16.80
CA ALA A 578 0.85 -27.88 -16.50
C ALA A 578 1.89 -28.07 -15.37
N ASP A 579 1.55 -28.90 -14.38
CA ASP A 579 2.40 -29.20 -13.22
C ASP A 579 3.72 -29.87 -13.65
N ASP A 580 3.66 -30.78 -14.60
CA ASP A 580 4.84 -31.48 -15.14
C ASP A 580 5.76 -30.48 -15.86
N ILE A 581 5.16 -29.56 -16.63
CA ILE A 581 5.89 -28.53 -17.38
C ILE A 581 6.55 -27.55 -16.42
N ILE A 582 5.81 -27.03 -15.44
CA ILE A 582 6.33 -26.10 -14.43
C ILE A 582 7.44 -26.75 -13.61
N SER A 583 7.28 -28.02 -13.25
CA SER A 583 8.31 -28.77 -12.52
C SER A 583 9.59 -28.99 -13.34
N ALA A 584 9.47 -29.17 -14.65
CA ALA A 584 10.62 -29.28 -15.55
C ALA A 584 11.43 -27.97 -15.58
N TYR A 585 10.75 -26.80 -15.66
CA TYR A 585 11.42 -25.50 -15.54
C TYR A 585 12.11 -25.33 -14.18
N ALA A 586 11.50 -25.77 -13.09
CA ALA A 586 12.09 -25.69 -11.75
C ALA A 586 13.38 -26.56 -11.63
N ARG A 587 13.44 -27.70 -12.32
CA ARG A 587 14.62 -28.58 -12.36
C ARG A 587 15.73 -28.07 -13.28
N ASP A 588 15.39 -27.32 -14.32
CA ASP A 588 16.32 -26.93 -15.37
C ASP A 588 17.39 -25.95 -14.86
N LYS A 589 18.65 -26.39 -14.91
CA LYS A 589 19.83 -25.64 -14.45
C LYS A 589 20.17 -24.41 -15.33
N ARG A 590 19.56 -24.29 -16.51
CA ARG A 590 19.72 -23.10 -17.37
C ARG A 590 19.10 -21.87 -16.74
N PHE A 591 18.12 -22.04 -15.83
CA PHE A 591 17.49 -20.95 -15.10
C PHE A 591 18.08 -20.79 -13.70
N ASP A 592 18.46 -19.57 -13.35
CA ASP A 592 18.85 -19.22 -11.97
C ASP A 592 17.63 -18.88 -11.10
N ARG A 593 16.55 -18.47 -11.77
CA ARG A 593 15.33 -18.06 -11.09
C ARG A 593 14.09 -18.46 -11.89
N VAL A 594 13.22 -19.22 -11.27
CA VAL A 594 11.92 -19.64 -11.81
C VAL A 594 10.83 -19.15 -10.86
N VAL A 595 9.93 -18.30 -11.32
CA VAL A 595 8.82 -17.80 -10.50
C VAL A 595 7.50 -18.24 -11.13
N CYS A 596 6.74 -19.04 -10.40
CA CYS A 596 5.43 -19.53 -10.82
C CYS A 596 4.30 -18.68 -10.21
N ILE A 597 3.40 -18.20 -11.05
CA ILE A 597 2.19 -17.48 -10.64
C ILE A 597 1.05 -18.49 -10.61
N SER A 598 0.79 -19.05 -9.44
CA SER A 598 -0.23 -20.07 -9.19
C SER A 598 -0.60 -20.12 -7.70
N ALA A 599 -1.86 -20.48 -7.40
CA ALA A 599 -2.34 -20.76 -6.05
C ALA A 599 -2.26 -22.26 -5.68
N ASP A 600 -1.75 -23.11 -6.58
CA ASP A 600 -1.70 -24.56 -6.36
C ASP A 600 -0.66 -24.92 -5.30
N SER A 601 -1.09 -25.65 -4.28
CA SER A 601 -0.23 -26.08 -3.18
C SER A 601 0.73 -27.22 -3.58
N ASP A 602 0.51 -27.85 -4.72
CA ASP A 602 1.35 -28.96 -5.19
C ASP A 602 2.75 -28.45 -5.55
N PHE A 603 2.84 -27.22 -6.02
CA PHE A 603 4.11 -26.55 -6.28
C PHE A 603 4.95 -26.26 -5.03
N ASN A 604 4.40 -26.43 -3.82
CA ASN A 604 5.18 -26.33 -2.59
C ASN A 604 6.34 -27.34 -2.57
N GLN A 605 6.21 -28.49 -3.23
CA GLN A 605 7.28 -29.45 -3.39
C GLN A 605 8.51 -28.83 -4.09
N LEU A 606 8.29 -27.95 -5.07
CA LEU A 606 9.34 -27.36 -5.91
C LEU A 606 10.27 -26.38 -5.16
N TYR A 607 9.89 -25.98 -3.94
CA TYR A 607 10.77 -25.22 -3.06
C TYR A 607 12.01 -26.01 -2.59
N PHE A 608 12.07 -27.28 -2.87
CA PHE A 608 13.28 -28.08 -2.78
C PHE A 608 14.42 -27.49 -3.62
N TYR A 609 14.08 -26.90 -4.76
CA TYR A 609 15.01 -26.16 -5.62
C TYR A 609 15.07 -24.69 -5.18
N SER A 610 16.26 -24.23 -4.78
CA SER A 610 16.46 -22.85 -4.30
C SER A 610 16.07 -21.77 -5.32
N ARG A 611 16.11 -22.11 -6.61
CA ARG A 611 15.76 -21.24 -7.74
C ARG A 611 14.26 -21.04 -7.92
N PHE A 612 13.43 -21.95 -7.39
CA PHE A 612 11.97 -21.91 -7.55
C PHE A 612 11.32 -21.00 -6.51
N LYS A 613 10.35 -20.22 -6.95
CA LYS A 613 9.47 -19.40 -6.10
C LYS A 613 8.06 -19.44 -6.66
N GLN A 614 7.08 -19.34 -5.78
CA GLN A 614 5.67 -19.27 -6.15
C GLN A 614 5.06 -17.97 -5.62
N VAL A 615 4.18 -17.39 -6.42
CA VAL A 615 3.42 -16.20 -6.05
C VAL A 615 1.95 -16.48 -6.23
N SER A 616 1.15 -16.16 -5.22
CA SER A 616 -0.30 -16.32 -5.28
C SER A 616 -0.91 -15.29 -6.26
N PRO A 617 -1.67 -15.72 -7.25
CA PRO A 617 -2.35 -14.81 -8.17
C PRO A 617 -3.49 -14.02 -7.51
N LEU A 618 -3.96 -14.47 -6.33
CA LEU A 618 -5.06 -13.84 -5.59
C LEU A 618 -4.59 -12.71 -4.68
N THR A 619 -3.46 -12.93 -3.98
CA THR A 619 -2.92 -11.96 -3.01
C THR A 619 -1.74 -11.17 -3.55
N GLY A 620 -1.10 -11.64 -4.62
CA GLY A 620 0.15 -11.08 -5.14
C GLY A 620 1.37 -11.36 -4.26
N GLU A 621 1.21 -12.17 -3.22
CA GLU A 621 2.25 -12.48 -2.24
C GLU A 621 3.02 -13.73 -2.61
N MET A 622 4.29 -13.75 -2.23
CA MET A 622 5.15 -14.91 -2.39
C MET A 622 4.75 -15.98 -1.39
N VAL A 623 4.51 -17.20 -1.88
CA VAL A 623 4.33 -18.39 -1.03
C VAL A 623 5.70 -18.77 -0.47
N LEU A 624 5.80 -19.00 0.82
CA LEU A 624 7.07 -19.38 1.45
C LEU A 624 7.00 -20.79 2.00
N VAL A 625 7.86 -21.61 1.45
CA VAL A 625 8.09 -22.98 1.92
C VAL A 625 9.60 -23.19 1.97
N ASN A 626 10.10 -23.75 3.07
CA ASN A 626 11.49 -24.18 3.14
C ASN A 626 11.65 -25.62 2.60
N LYS A 627 12.88 -26.10 2.47
CA LYS A 627 13.13 -27.47 1.96
C LYS A 627 12.44 -28.55 2.79
N ALA A 628 12.37 -28.40 4.11
CA ALA A 628 11.64 -29.33 4.96
C ALA A 628 10.13 -29.33 4.65
N GLY A 629 9.54 -28.15 4.44
CA GLY A 629 8.15 -28.00 4.02
C GLY A 629 7.87 -28.55 2.63
N ALA A 630 8.85 -28.48 1.71
CA ALA A 630 8.75 -29.09 0.38
C ALA A 630 8.66 -30.62 0.48
N LEU A 631 9.57 -31.24 1.25
CA LEU A 631 9.56 -32.68 1.49
C LEU A 631 8.33 -33.13 2.29
N HIS A 632 7.85 -32.28 3.22
CA HIS A 632 6.60 -32.50 3.94
C HIS A 632 5.40 -32.56 3.00
N THR A 633 5.33 -31.66 2.01
CA THR A 633 4.24 -31.65 1.02
C THR A 633 4.24 -32.96 0.23
N LEU A 634 5.41 -33.40 -0.24
CA LEU A 634 5.55 -34.67 -0.95
C LEU A 634 5.10 -35.84 -0.07
N ALA A 635 5.70 -36.00 1.12
CA ALA A 635 5.41 -37.10 2.03
C ALA A 635 3.93 -37.18 2.40
N THR A 636 3.32 -36.04 2.73
CA THR A 636 1.91 -35.98 3.10
C THR A 636 0.98 -36.42 1.98
N LYS A 637 1.24 -35.95 0.74
CA LYS A 637 0.40 -36.28 -0.41
C LYS A 637 0.57 -37.73 -0.84
N VAL A 638 1.78 -38.26 -0.83
CA VAL A 638 2.02 -39.68 -1.14
C VAL A 638 1.27 -40.58 -0.17
N LEU A 639 1.30 -40.26 1.14
CA LEU A 639 0.60 -41.02 2.17
C LEU A 639 -0.93 -40.90 2.06
N LYS A 640 -1.43 -39.68 1.98
CA LYS A 640 -2.88 -39.40 2.02
C LYS A 640 -3.57 -39.66 0.70
N GLY A 641 -2.82 -39.80 -0.39
CA GLY A 641 -3.34 -39.70 -1.73
C GLY A 641 -3.87 -38.27 -2.02
N ASP A 642 -4.54 -38.13 -3.13
CA ASP A 642 -5.22 -36.90 -3.51
C ASP A 642 -6.67 -37.18 -3.93
N ALA A 643 -7.61 -36.80 -3.06
CA ALA A 643 -9.03 -37.04 -3.31
C ALA A 643 -9.56 -36.25 -4.52
N LYS A 644 -8.94 -35.12 -4.89
CA LYS A 644 -9.32 -34.32 -6.07
C LYS A 644 -8.95 -35.07 -7.36
N ASP A 645 -7.84 -35.79 -7.35
CA ASP A 645 -7.30 -36.51 -8.48
C ASP A 645 -7.57 -38.02 -8.41
N ASN A 646 -8.42 -38.45 -7.49
CA ASN A 646 -8.82 -39.82 -7.25
C ASN A 646 -7.67 -40.77 -6.88
N VAL A 647 -6.61 -40.23 -6.27
CA VAL A 647 -5.45 -41.00 -5.79
C VAL A 647 -5.74 -41.52 -4.38
N LYS A 648 -5.72 -42.86 -4.20
CA LYS A 648 -6.08 -43.51 -2.93
C LYS A 648 -4.97 -43.38 -1.88
N LYS A 649 -5.35 -43.53 -0.60
CA LYS A 649 -4.41 -43.54 0.53
C LYS A 649 -3.61 -44.87 0.51
N CYS A 650 -2.30 -44.79 0.76
CA CYS A 650 -1.44 -45.96 0.80
C CYS A 650 -1.21 -46.54 2.22
N HIS A 651 -2.09 -46.30 3.19
CA HIS A 651 -2.00 -46.80 4.55
C HIS A 651 -3.38 -47.20 5.11
N ASN A 652 -3.41 -48.18 6.01
CA ASN A 652 -4.65 -48.78 6.54
C ASN A 652 -5.23 -48.10 7.80
N LYS A 653 -4.56 -47.14 8.43
CA LYS A 653 -5.00 -46.52 9.69
C LYS A 653 -5.34 -45.05 9.55
N SER A 654 -6.62 -44.73 9.70
CA SER A 654 -7.14 -43.33 9.61
C SER A 654 -6.76 -42.38 10.77
N GLN A 655 -6.30 -42.91 11.92
CA GLN A 655 -6.03 -42.13 13.13
C GLN A 655 -4.61 -41.58 13.28
N ILE A 656 -3.66 -42.03 12.47
CA ILE A 656 -2.23 -41.66 12.58
C ILE A 656 -1.92 -40.30 11.98
N LEU A 657 -2.76 -39.78 11.09
CA LEU A 657 -2.47 -38.64 10.23
C LEU A 657 -2.33 -37.28 10.92
N ASN A 658 -2.91 -37.08 12.11
CA ASN A 658 -2.90 -35.76 12.74
C ASN A 658 -1.76 -35.53 13.76
N LYS A 659 -1.14 -36.58 14.28
CA LYS A 659 -0.03 -36.47 15.26
C LYS A 659 1.33 -36.98 14.74
N VAL A 660 1.35 -37.87 13.77
CA VAL A 660 2.58 -38.52 13.25
C VAL A 660 3.26 -37.68 12.18
N ASN A 661 2.51 -36.77 11.54
CA ASN A 661 3.02 -35.96 10.42
C ASN A 661 4.32 -35.22 10.73
N THR A 662 4.46 -34.64 11.92
CA THR A 662 5.64 -33.81 12.24
C THR A 662 6.89 -34.68 12.39
N LYS A 663 6.79 -35.84 13.03
CA LYS A 663 7.93 -36.73 13.28
C LYS A 663 8.43 -37.42 12.01
N ILE A 664 7.53 -37.99 11.20
CA ILE A 664 7.84 -38.56 9.91
C ILE A 664 8.53 -37.55 8.99
N ASN A 665 7.98 -36.33 8.94
CA ASN A 665 8.51 -35.28 8.09
C ASN A 665 9.90 -34.82 8.54
N GLU A 666 10.13 -34.74 9.82
CA GLU A 666 11.43 -34.38 10.38
C GLU A 666 12.46 -35.50 10.14
N GLU A 667 12.10 -36.74 10.38
CA GLU A 667 12.96 -37.91 10.09
C GLU A 667 13.28 -37.99 8.58
N PHE A 668 12.30 -37.80 7.71
CA PHE A 668 12.54 -37.80 6.27
C PHE A 668 13.45 -36.63 5.87
N TYR A 669 13.24 -35.46 6.38
CA TYR A 669 14.13 -34.33 6.13
C TYR A 669 15.55 -34.57 6.63
N GLN A 670 15.73 -35.12 7.84
CA GLN A 670 17.03 -35.47 8.38
C GLN A 670 17.71 -36.56 7.59
N ALA A 671 16.98 -37.57 7.11
CA ALA A 671 17.51 -38.60 6.22
C ALA A 671 18.05 -37.99 4.90
N VAL A 672 17.30 -37.09 4.28
CA VAL A 672 17.74 -36.36 3.07
C VAL A 672 18.98 -35.50 3.36
N VAL A 673 19.01 -34.77 4.46
CA VAL A 673 20.15 -33.90 4.84
C VAL A 673 21.40 -34.74 5.07
N THR A 674 21.26 -35.88 5.77
CA THR A 674 22.38 -36.80 6.04
C THR A 674 22.92 -37.41 4.75
N HIS A 675 22.03 -37.91 3.87
CA HIS A 675 22.44 -38.46 2.58
C HIS A 675 23.21 -37.44 1.71
N VAL A 676 22.71 -36.19 1.63
CA VAL A 676 23.40 -35.11 0.90
C VAL A 676 24.77 -34.80 1.50
N ARG A 677 24.86 -34.78 2.84
CA ARG A 677 26.14 -34.50 3.53
C ARG A 677 27.16 -35.65 3.29
N ASP A 678 26.71 -36.89 3.38
CA ASP A 678 27.58 -38.05 3.31
C ASP A 678 27.99 -38.37 1.87
N ASN A 679 27.25 -37.87 0.87
CA ASN A 679 27.53 -38.01 -0.56
C ASN A 679 27.74 -36.61 -1.18
N MET A 680 28.79 -35.90 -0.77
CA MET A 680 29.14 -34.59 -1.30
C MET A 680 29.21 -34.60 -2.82
N GLY A 681 28.32 -33.86 -3.49
CA GLY A 681 28.26 -33.73 -4.95
C GLY A 681 27.09 -34.43 -5.64
N VAL A 682 26.26 -35.18 -4.91
CA VAL A 682 25.03 -35.76 -5.46
C VAL A 682 24.02 -34.64 -5.84
N SER A 683 23.56 -34.64 -7.10
CA SER A 683 22.54 -33.72 -7.55
C SER A 683 21.20 -34.05 -6.90
N SER A 684 20.32 -33.03 -6.74
CA SER A 684 18.96 -33.26 -6.21
C SER A 684 18.13 -34.26 -7.03
N GLU A 685 18.50 -34.49 -8.28
CA GLU A 685 17.87 -35.45 -9.21
C GLU A 685 18.29 -36.89 -8.95
N GLU A 686 19.44 -37.11 -8.28
CA GLU A 686 20.02 -38.41 -7.96
C GLU A 686 19.69 -38.89 -6.54
N LEU A 687 18.96 -38.07 -5.76
CA LEU A 687 18.56 -38.45 -4.40
C LEU A 687 17.56 -39.61 -4.42
N PRO A 688 17.77 -40.67 -3.65
CA PRO A 688 16.85 -41.82 -3.60
C PRO A 688 15.62 -41.50 -2.71
N LEU A 689 14.88 -40.42 -3.04
CA LEU A 689 13.76 -39.91 -2.21
C LEU A 689 12.67 -40.96 -1.97
N ARG A 690 12.40 -41.80 -2.96
CA ARG A 690 11.38 -42.88 -2.86
C ARG A 690 11.74 -43.89 -1.75
N SER A 691 12.91 -44.48 -1.81
CA SER A 691 13.34 -45.45 -0.81
C SER A 691 13.52 -44.84 0.57
N MET A 692 14.06 -43.62 0.64
CA MET A 692 14.23 -42.91 1.89
C MET A 692 12.87 -42.61 2.56
N LEU A 693 11.87 -42.17 1.79
CA LEU A 693 10.54 -41.95 2.34
C LEU A 693 9.87 -43.24 2.77
N LEU A 694 9.96 -44.28 1.98
CA LEU A 694 9.39 -45.63 2.30
C LEU A 694 10.01 -46.18 3.59
N GLU A 695 11.34 -46.09 3.75
CA GLU A 695 12.05 -46.56 4.94
C GLU A 695 11.57 -45.80 6.20
N VAL A 696 11.42 -44.48 6.10
CA VAL A 696 10.89 -43.70 7.24
C VAL A 696 9.44 -44.07 7.54
N LEU A 697 8.60 -44.22 6.51
CA LEU A 697 7.20 -44.59 6.68
C LEU A 697 7.00 -45.95 7.34
N ASN A 698 7.77 -46.97 6.93
CA ASN A 698 7.68 -48.31 7.48
C ASN A 698 8.10 -48.42 8.96
N ARG A 699 8.78 -47.38 9.50
CA ARG A 699 9.07 -47.29 10.95
C ARG A 699 7.84 -46.78 11.75
N HIS A 700 6.85 -46.16 11.09
CA HIS A 700 5.75 -45.48 11.77
C HIS A 700 4.36 -45.98 11.43
N CYS A 701 4.17 -46.66 10.31
CA CYS A 701 2.88 -47.19 9.87
C CYS A 701 3.03 -48.36 8.91
N ASP A 702 1.98 -49.19 8.82
CA ASP A 702 1.89 -50.24 7.79
C ASP A 702 1.55 -49.54 6.47
N VAL A 703 2.45 -49.65 5.49
CA VAL A 703 2.31 -49.03 4.16
C VAL A 703 1.95 -50.11 3.16
N ASP A 704 0.94 -49.83 2.34
CA ASP A 704 0.72 -50.57 1.10
C ASP A 704 1.78 -50.12 0.10
N GLU A 705 2.82 -50.96 -0.05
CA GLU A 705 3.99 -50.58 -0.86
C GLU A 705 3.67 -50.46 -2.35
N GLU A 706 2.74 -51.26 -2.88
CA GLU A 706 2.33 -51.13 -4.28
C GLU A 706 1.65 -49.80 -4.52
N LEU A 707 0.70 -49.47 -3.69
CA LEU A 707 -0.02 -48.18 -3.76
C LEU A 707 0.90 -46.99 -3.42
N PHE A 708 1.84 -47.14 -2.50
CA PHE A 708 2.87 -46.14 -2.23
C PHE A 708 3.70 -45.85 -3.50
N HIS A 709 4.16 -46.86 -4.21
CA HIS A 709 4.94 -46.68 -5.44
C HIS A 709 4.13 -45.97 -6.52
N ILE A 710 2.87 -46.32 -6.68
CA ILE A 710 1.94 -45.65 -7.59
C ILE A 710 1.79 -44.17 -7.18
N ASN A 711 1.44 -43.89 -5.91
CA ASN A 711 1.25 -42.53 -5.41
C ASN A 711 2.51 -41.69 -5.55
N PHE A 712 3.68 -42.26 -5.20
CA PHE A 712 4.94 -41.53 -5.32
C PHE A 712 5.20 -41.12 -6.77
N THR A 713 4.98 -42.03 -7.73
CA THR A 713 5.15 -41.74 -9.15
C THR A 713 4.17 -40.67 -9.65
N LEU A 714 2.89 -40.71 -9.21
CA LEU A 714 1.86 -39.79 -9.66
C LEU A 714 2.04 -38.34 -9.09
N ILE A 715 2.57 -38.27 -7.88
CA ILE A 715 2.57 -37.02 -7.08
C ILE A 715 3.93 -36.30 -7.11
N ASN A 716 5.05 -37.06 -7.29
CA ASN A 716 6.38 -36.49 -7.19
C ASN A 716 6.68 -35.51 -8.33
N LEU A 717 6.85 -34.24 -8.02
CA LEU A 717 7.28 -33.20 -8.95
C LEU A 717 8.79 -32.88 -8.86
N LEU A 718 9.50 -33.50 -7.88
CA LEU A 718 10.91 -33.22 -7.64
C LEU A 718 11.84 -33.99 -8.59
N GLN A 719 11.43 -35.15 -9.03
CA GLN A 719 12.26 -36.02 -9.84
C GLN A 719 11.48 -36.56 -11.04
N SER A 720 12.17 -36.73 -12.13
CA SER A 720 11.62 -37.39 -13.32
C SER A 720 11.86 -38.89 -13.23
N GLU A 721 10.95 -39.63 -12.60
CA GLU A 721 11.06 -41.07 -12.40
C GLU A 721 10.61 -41.89 -13.61
N ASN A 722 9.86 -41.28 -14.52
CA ASN A 722 9.42 -41.90 -15.75
C ASN A 722 10.07 -41.18 -16.93
N LYS A 723 10.65 -41.94 -17.89
CA LYS A 723 11.19 -41.36 -19.14
C LYS A 723 10.16 -40.50 -19.89
N LYS A 724 8.86 -40.76 -19.70
CA LYS A 724 7.78 -39.93 -20.25
C LYS A 724 7.62 -38.55 -19.55
N GLN A 725 8.19 -38.35 -18.36
CA GLN A 725 8.21 -37.05 -17.65
C GLN A 725 9.35 -36.14 -18.11
N THR A 726 10.28 -36.68 -18.94
CA THR A 726 11.39 -35.88 -19.46
C THR A 726 11.02 -35.32 -20.82
N PHE A 727 11.09 -34.03 -20.97
CA PHE A 727 11.04 -33.32 -22.23
C PHE A 727 12.02 -32.13 -22.19
N GLU A 728 12.58 -31.80 -23.34
CA GLU A 728 13.44 -30.65 -23.46
C GLU A 728 12.58 -29.39 -23.45
N ILE A 729 12.95 -28.44 -22.59
CA ILE A 729 12.37 -27.11 -22.56
C ILE A 729 13.00 -26.31 -23.70
N SER A 730 12.20 -25.96 -24.69
CA SER A 730 12.60 -25.12 -25.82
C SER A 730 12.79 -23.67 -25.45
#